data_d7b0818e2c4d8c80fa5ca8a06bbbacce
#
_entry.id   d7b0818e2c4d8c80fa5ca8a06bbbacce
#
_cell.length_a   1.000
_cell.length_b   1.000
_cell.length_c   1.000
_cell.angle_alpha   90.00
_cell.angle_beta   90.00
_cell.angle_gamma   90.00
#
_symmetry.space_group_name_H-M   'P 1'
#
loop_
_entity.id
_entity.type
_entity.pdbx_description
1 polymer ?
#
loop_
_entity_poly.entity_id
_entity_poly.type
_entity_poly.pdbx_seq_one_letter_code
_entity_poly.pdbx_strand_id
1 'polypeptide(L)'
;MMGAQCYGEREGNVSFLLTDSRSLCFPEETLFFALRSARNDGQHYIAELYQRGVRRFVVAEVPDRWQANYADATFLVVGDTLAALQQLAARHRQRFTIPVVGITGSNGKTMVKEWLYQTLSKDHVVTRSPRSYNSQVGVPLSLWLLDAQTQVAVFEAGISQPGEMQVLHDIIRPTLGVLTMIGEAHQENFPSIEAKCQEKLRLFEGTEALVYPQDDPLVARCVAESGYQGQHLGWSRQDAAAAFYVLQEEKLPTHTTVRYRWQGAVEGSYTLPFIDEASLENSFSVAIASLRLGLTPQQLADRMAYLEPVAMRLEVKEGNHGCTLINDSYNSDINSLDIALDFMSRRPDHKGRKRTLILSDILQSGEDEDTLYAQVATLVSKRGVERLIGIGTAISAHHAAFSQLAEKEFHPTVEDFIHSPSFRTLSDEVILLKGARQFGFERLTELLVRQVHETTLEVNLEALVDNLNHYRAMMRPGTKLVCMIKADAYGAGAVEVAKTLQDHRVDYLAVAVADEGVTLRRNGITSNIMVMNPEMTAFKTMFDYDLEPEVYSFRLLDALVQAARREGITGYPVHIKLDTGMCRLGFNPLEDMDELIARLKAQTAVIPRSVFSHFVGSDTDEFDDFSRQQFEKFDVGSRKLQAAFPHHIIRHIDNSAGIDPFRERQ
;
A
#
# COMPACT_ATOMS: atom_id res chain seq x y z
N MET A 1 20.68 -19.91 -6.09
CA MET A 1 20.58 -18.46 -6.01
C MET A 1 21.19 -17.88 -4.74
N MET A 2 21.00 -18.48 -3.59
CA MET A 2 21.45 -18.02 -2.27
C MET A 2 22.71 -18.75 -1.75
N GLY A 3 23.36 -19.61 -2.55
CA GLY A 3 24.47 -20.46 -2.09
C GLY A 3 24.07 -21.50 -1.04
N ALA A 4 22.79 -21.83 -0.95
CA ALA A 4 22.24 -22.71 0.08
C ALA A 4 22.57 -24.19 -0.18
N GLN A 5 22.84 -24.95 0.89
CA GLN A 5 22.84 -26.41 0.86
C GLN A 5 21.38 -26.89 0.98
N CYS A 6 20.96 -27.72 0.02
CA CYS A 6 19.56 -28.18 -0.06
C CYS A 6 19.42 -29.59 0.57
N TYR A 7 18.44 -29.73 1.45
CA TYR A 7 17.99 -30.98 2.04
C TYR A 7 16.50 -31.19 1.70
N GLY A 8 16.16 -32.30 1.06
CA GLY A 8 14.82 -32.58 0.52
C GLY A 8 14.75 -32.40 -1.00
N GLU A 9 13.52 -32.30 -1.53
CA GLU A 9 13.29 -32.14 -2.97
C GLU A 9 13.66 -30.74 -3.46
N ARG A 10 14.21 -30.65 -4.70
CA ARG A 10 14.66 -29.37 -5.29
C ARG A 10 13.63 -28.67 -6.14
N GLU A 11 12.54 -29.33 -6.49
CA GLU A 11 11.52 -28.79 -7.39
C GLU A 11 10.39 -28.09 -6.66
N GLY A 12 9.88 -27.03 -7.25
CA GLY A 12 8.70 -26.30 -6.81
C GLY A 12 8.79 -24.80 -7.05
N ASN A 13 7.65 -24.20 -7.32
CA ASN A 13 7.51 -22.76 -7.50
C ASN A 13 7.45 -22.04 -6.15
N VAL A 14 8.07 -20.87 -6.07
CA VAL A 14 8.00 -19.95 -4.93
C VAL A 14 7.41 -18.64 -5.44
N SER A 15 6.20 -18.33 -5.01
CA SER A 15 5.53 -17.08 -5.31
C SER A 15 5.59 -16.09 -4.14
N PHE A 16 5.70 -16.59 -2.92
CA PHE A 16 5.64 -15.80 -1.70
C PHE A 16 6.86 -16.01 -0.80
N LEU A 17 7.40 -14.90 -0.28
CA LEU A 17 8.40 -14.92 0.77
C LEU A 17 7.72 -14.61 2.10
N LEU A 18 8.03 -15.39 3.13
CA LEU A 18 7.44 -15.26 4.46
C LEU A 18 8.53 -15.14 5.52
N THR A 19 8.39 -14.16 6.41
CA THR A 19 9.28 -13.96 7.57
C THR A 19 8.52 -13.92 8.89
N ASP A 20 7.18 -13.85 8.84
CA ASP A 20 6.27 -13.82 9.99
C ASP A 20 5.17 -14.85 9.78
N SER A 21 5.07 -15.86 10.65
CA SER A 21 4.11 -16.97 10.53
C SER A 21 2.64 -16.53 10.51
N ARG A 22 2.35 -15.36 11.08
CA ARG A 22 1.00 -14.77 11.11
C ARG A 22 0.53 -14.31 9.74
N SER A 23 1.46 -13.98 8.84
CA SER A 23 1.19 -13.48 7.49
C SER A 23 1.14 -14.59 6.43
N LEU A 24 1.01 -15.84 6.80
CA LEU A 24 0.95 -16.97 5.88
C LEU A 24 -0.35 -16.97 5.07
N CYS A 25 -0.22 -16.88 3.72
CA CYS A 25 -1.34 -16.83 2.79
C CYS A 25 -1.44 -18.07 1.89
N PHE A 26 -0.31 -18.52 1.34
CA PHE A 26 -0.22 -19.58 0.33
C PHE A 26 0.83 -20.61 0.76
N PRO A 27 0.48 -21.59 1.59
CA PRO A 27 1.46 -22.50 2.18
C PRO A 27 2.34 -23.21 1.16
N GLU A 28 1.75 -23.75 0.08
CA GLU A 28 2.46 -24.57 -0.92
C GLU A 28 3.44 -23.77 -1.79
N GLU A 29 3.18 -22.48 -1.99
CA GLU A 29 4.02 -21.58 -2.80
C GLU A 29 4.92 -20.68 -1.95
N THR A 30 4.89 -20.86 -0.63
CA THR A 30 5.65 -20.03 0.31
C THR A 30 7.04 -20.59 0.58
N LEU A 31 8.02 -19.69 0.55
CA LEU A 31 9.35 -19.90 1.09
C LEU A 31 9.48 -19.12 2.40
N PHE A 32 9.56 -19.84 3.51
CA PHE A 32 9.71 -19.23 4.83
C PHE A 32 11.17 -19.02 5.16
N PHE A 33 11.53 -17.80 5.57
CA PHE A 33 12.85 -17.45 6.10
C PHE A 33 12.83 -17.43 7.62
N ALA A 34 13.47 -18.38 8.26
CA ALA A 34 13.62 -18.46 9.71
C ALA A 34 14.66 -17.43 10.19
N LEU A 35 14.25 -16.15 10.23
CA LEU A 35 15.13 -15.06 10.65
C LEU A 35 15.47 -15.18 12.14
N ARG A 36 16.73 -14.91 12.48
CA ARG A 36 17.21 -14.83 13.86
C ARG A 36 17.43 -13.38 14.28
N SER A 37 16.96 -13.01 15.46
CA SER A 37 17.21 -11.73 16.11
C SER A 37 17.57 -11.95 17.58
N ALA A 38 18.01 -10.89 18.27
CA ALA A 38 18.32 -10.96 19.70
C ALA A 38 17.11 -11.36 20.57
N ARG A 39 15.88 -11.19 20.07
CA ARG A 39 14.62 -11.42 20.82
C ARG A 39 13.81 -12.61 20.31
N ASN A 40 14.08 -13.13 19.11
CA ASN A 40 13.26 -14.18 18.49
C ASN A 40 14.08 -15.01 17.50
N ASP A 41 13.83 -16.34 17.49
CA ASP A 41 14.38 -17.27 16.51
C ASP A 41 13.23 -17.85 15.68
N GLY A 42 13.24 -17.56 14.38
CA GLY A 42 12.25 -18.01 13.41
C GLY A 42 12.14 -19.53 13.28
N GLN A 43 13.14 -20.27 13.71
CA GLN A 43 13.12 -21.74 13.70
C GLN A 43 12.00 -22.34 14.58
N HIS A 44 11.60 -21.64 15.63
CA HIS A 44 10.52 -22.07 16.51
C HIS A 44 9.16 -22.21 15.80
N TYR A 45 8.98 -21.51 14.66
CA TYR A 45 7.72 -21.54 13.91
C TYR A 45 7.66 -22.60 12.81
N ILE A 46 8.75 -23.37 12.59
CA ILE A 46 8.82 -24.35 11.49
C ILE A 46 7.77 -25.44 11.66
N ALA A 47 7.58 -25.98 12.89
CA ALA A 47 6.62 -27.03 13.15
C ALA A 47 5.17 -26.58 12.87
N GLU A 48 4.81 -25.40 13.35
CA GLU A 48 3.50 -24.78 13.10
C GLU A 48 3.27 -24.57 11.59
N LEU A 49 4.23 -23.94 10.92
CA LEU A 49 4.13 -23.64 9.48
C LEU A 49 4.07 -24.91 8.64
N TYR A 50 4.80 -25.94 9.00
CA TYR A 50 4.74 -27.25 8.33
C TYR A 50 3.34 -27.88 8.47
N GLN A 51 2.75 -27.84 9.67
CA GLN A 51 1.35 -28.30 9.88
C GLN A 51 0.35 -27.50 9.06
N ARG A 52 0.61 -26.21 8.82
CA ARG A 52 -0.20 -25.31 8.00
C ARG A 52 0.06 -25.46 6.48
N GLY A 53 0.92 -26.41 6.08
CA GLY A 53 1.16 -26.75 4.68
C GLY A 53 2.40 -26.12 4.03
N VAL A 54 3.20 -25.33 4.75
CA VAL A 54 4.48 -24.83 4.22
C VAL A 54 5.46 -25.99 4.08
N ARG A 55 6.14 -26.06 2.94
CA ARG A 55 7.08 -27.13 2.62
C ARG A 55 8.50 -26.65 2.33
N ARG A 56 8.75 -25.35 2.29
CA ARG A 56 10.05 -24.78 1.93
C ARG A 56 10.52 -23.80 2.99
N PHE A 57 11.72 -24.05 3.53
CA PHE A 57 12.27 -23.31 4.65
C PHE A 57 13.71 -22.90 4.38
N VAL A 58 14.04 -21.63 4.58
CA VAL A 58 15.43 -21.15 4.64
C VAL A 58 15.83 -21.05 6.10
N VAL A 59 16.85 -21.79 6.49
CA VAL A 59 17.26 -21.98 7.89
C VAL A 59 18.77 -21.83 8.03
N ALA A 60 19.24 -21.52 9.24
CA ALA A 60 20.67 -21.54 9.54
C ALA A 60 21.19 -22.98 9.80
N GLU A 61 20.32 -23.84 10.31
CA GLU A 61 20.62 -25.26 10.55
C GLU A 61 19.36 -26.11 10.37
N VAL A 62 19.53 -27.33 9.91
CA VAL A 62 18.40 -28.25 9.71
C VAL A 62 17.83 -28.67 11.06
N PRO A 63 16.51 -28.69 11.25
CA PRO A 63 15.90 -29.17 12.49
C PRO A 63 16.28 -30.64 12.80
N ASP A 64 16.40 -30.97 14.08
CA ASP A 64 16.69 -32.33 14.53
C ASP A 64 15.65 -33.33 13.99
N ARG A 65 16.13 -34.49 13.53
CA ARG A 65 15.28 -35.56 12.95
C ARG A 65 14.33 -35.08 11.84
N TRP A 66 14.77 -34.10 11.03
CA TRP A 66 13.93 -33.50 10.01
C TRP A 66 13.29 -34.53 9.06
N GLN A 67 14.00 -35.59 8.69
CA GLN A 67 13.50 -36.66 7.81
C GLN A 67 12.30 -37.40 8.38
N ALA A 68 12.24 -37.52 9.71
CA ALA A 68 11.13 -38.19 10.39
C ALA A 68 9.97 -37.23 10.67
N ASN A 69 10.27 -35.95 10.98
CA ASN A 69 9.29 -34.96 11.40
C ASN A 69 8.73 -34.13 10.23
N TYR A 70 9.48 -34.01 9.13
CA TYR A 70 9.19 -33.11 7.99
C TYR A 70 9.57 -33.78 6.67
N ALA A 71 9.04 -34.99 6.42
CA ALA A 71 9.49 -35.89 5.37
C ALA A 71 9.39 -35.33 3.95
N ASP A 72 8.38 -34.48 3.68
CA ASP A 72 8.13 -33.82 2.40
C ASP A 72 8.55 -32.34 2.38
N ALA A 73 9.30 -31.88 3.40
CA ALA A 73 9.82 -30.52 3.46
C ALA A 73 11.20 -30.40 2.79
N THR A 74 11.45 -29.21 2.26
CA THR A 74 12.75 -28.79 1.73
C THR A 74 13.36 -27.75 2.65
N PHE A 75 14.57 -28.02 3.12
CA PHE A 75 15.37 -27.08 3.90
C PHE A 75 16.54 -26.56 3.08
N LEU A 76 16.62 -25.24 2.97
CA LEU A 76 17.71 -24.51 2.34
C LEU A 76 18.57 -23.92 3.46
N VAL A 77 19.70 -24.58 3.72
CA VAL A 77 20.62 -24.17 4.80
C VAL A 77 21.56 -23.10 4.29
N VAL A 78 21.64 -21.99 5.01
CA VAL A 78 22.47 -20.82 4.70
C VAL A 78 23.20 -20.33 5.95
N GLY A 79 24.31 -19.65 5.80
CA GLY A 79 25.05 -19.09 6.94
C GLY A 79 24.31 -17.96 7.66
N ASP A 80 23.57 -17.15 6.91
CA ASP A 80 22.75 -16.04 7.42
C ASP A 80 21.45 -15.97 6.62
N THR A 81 20.32 -16.13 7.31
CA THR A 81 18.99 -16.17 6.70
C THR A 81 18.52 -14.79 6.22
N LEU A 82 18.96 -13.72 6.87
CA LEU A 82 18.66 -12.35 6.41
C LEU A 82 19.47 -12.01 5.15
N ALA A 83 20.76 -12.29 5.15
CA ALA A 83 21.59 -12.10 3.97
C ALA A 83 21.11 -12.94 2.77
N ALA A 84 20.60 -14.15 3.01
CA ALA A 84 20.00 -14.98 1.97
C ALA A 84 18.72 -14.38 1.39
N LEU A 85 17.84 -13.81 2.23
CA LEU A 85 16.63 -13.08 1.81
C LEU A 85 17.02 -11.87 0.93
N GLN A 86 17.99 -11.10 1.36
CA GLN A 86 18.51 -9.92 0.66
C GLN A 86 19.13 -10.30 -0.71
N GLN A 87 19.94 -11.35 -0.75
CA GLN A 87 20.54 -11.85 -2.00
C GLN A 87 19.47 -12.36 -2.99
N LEU A 88 18.46 -13.06 -2.50
CA LEU A 88 17.36 -13.51 -3.33
C LEU A 88 16.62 -12.33 -3.96
N ALA A 89 16.26 -11.34 -3.14
CA ALA A 89 15.59 -10.14 -3.59
C ALA A 89 16.43 -9.31 -4.59
N ALA A 90 17.73 -9.17 -4.33
CA ALA A 90 18.66 -8.50 -5.24
C ALA A 90 18.71 -9.17 -6.62
N ARG A 91 18.77 -10.51 -6.65
CA ARG A 91 18.74 -11.27 -7.91
C ARG A 91 17.39 -11.22 -8.61
N HIS A 92 16.30 -11.18 -7.85
CA HIS A 92 14.98 -10.97 -8.43
C HIS A 92 14.90 -9.57 -9.06
N ARG A 93 15.33 -8.52 -8.38
CA ARG A 93 15.39 -7.14 -8.88
C ARG A 93 16.19 -7.01 -10.17
N GLN A 94 17.31 -7.73 -10.32
CA GLN A 94 18.15 -7.69 -11.53
C GLN A 94 17.45 -8.18 -12.81
N ARG A 95 16.32 -8.85 -12.69
CA ARG A 95 15.54 -9.34 -13.85
C ARG A 95 14.72 -8.23 -14.53
N PHE A 96 14.63 -7.06 -13.90
CA PHE A 96 13.78 -5.95 -14.35
C PHE A 96 14.64 -4.75 -14.71
N THR A 97 14.44 -4.22 -15.93
CA THR A 97 15.14 -3.04 -16.48
C THR A 97 14.27 -1.78 -16.43
N ILE A 98 13.24 -1.78 -15.58
CA ILE A 98 12.31 -0.68 -15.39
C ILE A 98 12.92 0.47 -14.59
N PRO A 99 12.37 1.69 -14.69
CA PRO A 99 12.68 2.78 -13.77
C PRO A 99 12.35 2.41 -12.33
N VAL A 100 13.30 2.64 -11.42
CA VAL A 100 13.14 2.39 -9.99
C VAL A 100 13.48 3.65 -9.21
N VAL A 101 12.51 4.16 -8.48
CA VAL A 101 12.68 5.30 -7.58
C VAL A 101 13.06 4.78 -6.20
N GLY A 102 14.23 5.16 -5.72
CA GLY A 102 14.68 4.92 -4.34
C GLY A 102 14.49 6.16 -3.50
N ILE A 103 13.76 6.05 -2.40
CA ILE A 103 13.45 7.19 -1.53
C ILE A 103 14.07 6.97 -0.15
N THR A 104 14.88 7.92 0.32
CA THR A 104 15.35 7.95 1.71
C THR A 104 15.29 9.36 2.30
N GLY A 105 15.53 9.48 3.58
CA GLY A 105 15.48 10.69 4.38
C GLY A 105 15.09 10.36 5.83
N SER A 106 14.99 11.36 6.68
CA SER A 106 14.47 11.20 8.04
C SER A 106 12.94 11.19 8.03
N ASN A 107 12.33 12.22 7.47
CA ASN A 107 10.87 12.38 7.35
C ASN A 107 10.44 12.52 5.90
N GLY A 108 9.15 12.35 5.58
CA GLY A 108 8.57 12.54 4.25
C GLY A 108 8.60 11.31 3.32
N LYS A 109 9.42 10.29 3.57
CA LYS A 109 9.59 9.12 2.68
C LYS A 109 8.27 8.46 2.26
N THR A 110 7.46 8.08 3.21
CA THR A 110 6.17 7.40 2.95
C THR A 110 5.21 8.31 2.20
N MET A 111 5.19 9.60 2.56
CA MET A 111 4.36 10.60 1.89
C MET A 111 4.74 10.74 0.41
N VAL A 112 6.02 10.92 0.13
CA VAL A 112 6.53 11.02 -1.25
C VAL A 112 6.26 9.72 -2.03
N LYS A 113 6.45 8.54 -1.41
CA LYS A 113 6.15 7.25 -2.04
C LYS A 113 4.67 7.12 -2.40
N GLU A 114 3.75 7.41 -1.48
CA GLU A 114 2.32 7.27 -1.73
C GLU A 114 1.83 8.30 -2.76
N TRP A 115 2.34 9.52 -2.71
CA TRP A 115 1.98 10.54 -3.69
C TRP A 115 2.56 10.25 -5.08
N LEU A 116 3.77 9.70 -5.17
CA LEU A 116 4.29 9.20 -6.45
C LEU A 116 3.43 8.05 -7.00
N TYR A 117 2.97 7.15 -6.14
CA TYR A 117 2.04 6.13 -6.57
C TYR A 117 0.73 6.74 -7.10
N GLN A 118 0.13 7.71 -6.39
CA GLN A 118 -1.10 8.38 -6.82
C GLN A 118 -0.92 9.15 -8.13
N THR A 119 0.24 9.77 -8.35
CA THR A 119 0.51 10.52 -9.57
C THR A 119 0.84 9.63 -10.78
N LEU A 120 1.52 8.51 -10.59
CA LEU A 120 2.02 7.66 -11.68
C LEU A 120 1.05 6.53 -12.07
N SER A 121 0.25 6.01 -11.13
CA SER A 121 -0.58 4.83 -11.35
C SER A 121 -1.73 5.00 -12.36
N LYS A 122 -2.00 6.24 -12.79
CA LYS A 122 -3.00 6.50 -13.84
C LYS A 122 -2.51 6.08 -15.25
N ASP A 123 -1.19 6.06 -15.47
CA ASP A 123 -0.61 5.72 -16.78
C ASP A 123 0.33 4.52 -16.71
N HIS A 124 0.78 4.13 -15.51
CA HIS A 124 1.76 3.08 -15.31
C HIS A 124 1.28 2.04 -14.31
N VAL A 125 1.66 0.80 -14.53
CA VAL A 125 1.58 -0.24 -13.50
C VAL A 125 2.74 -0.01 -12.53
N VAL A 126 2.43 0.50 -11.35
CA VAL A 126 3.40 0.91 -10.34
C VAL A 126 3.45 -0.11 -9.20
N THR A 127 4.64 -0.68 -8.95
CA THR A 127 4.89 -1.47 -7.74
C THR A 127 5.59 -0.60 -6.70
N ARG A 128 5.06 -0.57 -5.47
CA ARG A 128 5.64 0.21 -4.37
C ARG A 128 5.81 -0.62 -3.11
N SER A 129 6.64 -0.11 -2.19
CA SER A 129 6.74 -0.68 -0.83
C SER A 129 5.36 -0.66 -0.16
N PRO A 130 4.83 -1.81 0.31
CA PRO A 130 3.62 -1.84 1.11
C PRO A 130 3.84 -1.11 2.44
N ARG A 131 2.88 -0.30 2.87
CA ARG A 131 2.97 0.46 4.13
C ARG A 131 4.34 1.18 4.25
N SER A 132 5.07 0.95 5.36
CA SER A 132 6.43 1.49 5.58
C SER A 132 7.48 0.36 5.58
N TYR A 133 7.41 -0.58 4.62
CA TYR A 133 8.38 -1.67 4.47
C TYR A 133 9.71 -1.12 3.91
N ASN A 134 10.48 -0.45 4.77
CA ASN A 134 11.70 0.27 4.41
C ASN A 134 12.97 -0.27 5.10
N SER A 135 12.84 -1.33 5.94
CA SER A 135 13.93 -1.93 6.71
C SER A 135 14.70 -2.98 5.92
N GLN A 136 15.77 -3.53 6.54
CA GLN A 136 16.59 -4.63 6.00
C GLN A 136 15.79 -5.90 5.65
N VAL A 137 14.61 -6.10 6.26
CA VAL A 137 13.67 -7.18 5.95
C VAL A 137 12.56 -6.71 5.01
N GLY A 138 12.01 -5.52 5.25
CA GLY A 138 10.86 -5.00 4.50
C GLY A 138 11.18 -4.69 3.04
N VAL A 139 12.37 -4.18 2.74
CA VAL A 139 12.79 -3.88 1.36
C VAL A 139 12.89 -5.14 0.50
N PRO A 140 13.55 -6.23 0.92
CA PRO A 140 13.53 -7.49 0.18
C PRO A 140 12.12 -8.02 -0.13
N LEU A 141 11.22 -7.99 0.86
CA LEU A 141 9.83 -8.41 0.67
C LEU A 141 9.08 -7.50 -0.33
N SER A 142 9.35 -6.20 -0.31
CA SER A 142 8.77 -5.24 -1.27
C SER A 142 9.26 -5.50 -2.69
N LEU A 143 10.53 -5.77 -2.87
CA LEU A 143 11.14 -6.06 -4.18
C LEU A 143 10.62 -7.36 -4.79
N TRP A 144 10.27 -8.35 -3.97
CA TRP A 144 9.66 -9.60 -4.45
C TRP A 144 8.30 -9.40 -5.11
N LEU A 145 7.66 -8.26 -4.89
CA LEU A 145 6.39 -7.89 -5.54
C LEU A 145 6.54 -7.49 -7.01
N LEU A 146 7.77 -7.26 -7.49
CA LEU A 146 8.01 -6.95 -8.90
C LEU A 146 7.62 -8.13 -9.78
N ASP A 147 6.89 -7.84 -10.85
CA ASP A 147 6.46 -8.80 -11.85
C ASP A 147 6.65 -8.28 -13.28
N ALA A 148 6.27 -9.10 -14.26
CA ALA A 148 6.44 -8.74 -15.67
C ALA A 148 5.52 -7.58 -16.14
N GLN A 149 4.53 -7.19 -15.37
CA GLN A 149 3.61 -6.10 -15.69
C GLN A 149 4.10 -4.76 -15.10
N THR A 150 4.97 -4.81 -14.10
CA THR A 150 5.49 -3.62 -13.45
C THR A 150 6.25 -2.73 -14.44
N GLN A 151 5.83 -1.49 -14.59
CA GLN A 151 6.44 -0.49 -15.47
C GLN A 151 7.30 0.52 -14.72
N VAL A 152 6.94 0.85 -13.48
CA VAL A 152 7.69 1.73 -12.59
C VAL A 152 7.67 1.13 -11.19
N ALA A 153 8.77 1.24 -10.45
CA ALA A 153 8.82 0.83 -9.06
C ALA A 153 9.24 1.97 -8.13
N VAL A 154 8.66 2.02 -6.93
CA VAL A 154 8.92 3.06 -5.92
C VAL A 154 9.18 2.40 -4.57
N PHE A 155 10.42 2.46 -4.08
CA PHE A 155 10.82 1.82 -2.83
C PHE A 155 11.36 2.82 -1.81
N GLU A 156 10.93 2.67 -0.56
CA GLU A 156 11.50 3.38 0.58
C GLU A 156 12.71 2.62 1.12
N ALA A 157 13.76 3.35 1.50
CA ALA A 157 14.92 2.84 2.23
C ALA A 157 15.09 3.59 3.56
N GLY A 158 14.96 2.89 4.66
CA GLY A 158 15.16 3.39 6.02
C GLY A 158 16.32 2.67 6.68
N ILE A 159 17.11 3.39 7.44
CA ILE A 159 18.26 2.86 8.20
C ILE A 159 18.19 3.31 9.64
N SER A 160 18.71 2.49 10.51
CA SER A 160 18.92 2.76 11.93
C SER A 160 20.38 2.69 12.36
N GLN A 161 21.26 2.07 11.54
CA GLN A 161 22.68 1.87 11.84
C GLN A 161 23.56 2.25 10.63
N PRO A 162 24.81 2.67 10.84
CA PRO A 162 25.80 2.83 9.77
C PRO A 162 26.03 1.50 9.02
N GLY A 163 26.23 1.61 7.71
CA GLY A 163 26.47 0.47 6.80
C GLY A 163 25.21 -0.20 6.27
N GLU A 164 24.05 0.06 6.85
CA GLU A 164 22.76 -0.53 6.38
C GLU A 164 22.35 -0.02 4.99
N MET A 165 22.69 1.23 4.65
CA MET A 165 22.25 1.82 3.38
C MET A 165 22.93 1.18 2.18
N GLN A 166 24.20 0.79 2.31
CA GLN A 166 24.89 0.09 1.24
C GLN A 166 24.20 -1.23 0.88
N VAL A 167 23.75 -1.98 1.90
CA VAL A 167 23.00 -3.22 1.68
C VAL A 167 21.69 -2.94 0.92
N LEU A 168 20.96 -1.90 1.33
CA LEU A 168 19.71 -1.52 0.66
C LEU A 168 19.96 -1.01 -0.77
N HIS A 169 21.04 -0.27 -1.01
CA HIS A 169 21.45 0.13 -2.35
C HIS A 169 21.67 -1.08 -3.26
N ASP A 170 22.44 -2.06 -2.80
CA ASP A 170 22.78 -3.25 -3.58
C ASP A 170 21.55 -4.10 -3.95
N ILE A 171 20.51 -4.03 -3.11
CA ILE A 171 19.24 -4.74 -3.32
C ILE A 171 18.32 -3.96 -4.25
N ILE A 172 18.13 -2.65 -4.00
CA ILE A 172 17.16 -1.79 -4.74
C ILE A 172 17.71 -1.41 -6.12
N ARG A 173 18.96 -0.98 -6.19
CA ARG A 173 19.60 -0.40 -7.38
C ARG A 173 18.69 0.61 -8.07
N PRO A 174 18.40 1.73 -7.43
CA PRO A 174 17.50 2.73 -7.99
C PRO A 174 18.11 3.38 -9.24
N THR A 175 17.24 3.78 -10.18
CA THR A 175 17.64 4.61 -11.34
C THR A 175 17.43 6.09 -11.06
N LEU A 176 16.45 6.41 -10.20
CA LEU A 176 16.15 7.77 -9.74
C LEU A 176 16.18 7.80 -8.21
N GLY A 177 16.98 8.68 -7.64
CA GLY A 177 17.05 8.93 -6.22
C GLY A 177 16.13 10.07 -5.78
N VAL A 178 15.52 9.93 -4.60
CA VAL A 178 14.81 11.02 -3.93
C VAL A 178 15.27 11.09 -2.48
N LEU A 179 15.96 12.16 -2.14
CA LEU A 179 16.32 12.50 -0.76
C LEU A 179 15.31 13.50 -0.22
N THR A 180 14.57 13.06 0.81
CA THR A 180 13.67 13.93 1.54
C THR A 180 14.40 14.67 2.66
N MET A 181 13.69 15.28 3.60
CA MET A 181 14.28 16.02 4.70
C MET A 181 15.21 15.14 5.56
N ILE A 182 16.34 15.69 5.97
CA ILE A 182 17.26 15.12 6.95
C ILE A 182 17.01 15.76 8.31
N GLY A 183 16.74 14.95 9.32
CA GLY A 183 16.47 15.38 10.70
C GLY A 183 17.02 14.37 11.71
N GLU A 184 16.68 14.51 12.98
CA GLU A 184 17.33 13.82 14.09
C GLU A 184 16.88 12.37 14.33
N ALA A 185 15.85 11.88 13.63
CA ALA A 185 15.39 10.50 13.78
C ALA A 185 16.55 9.48 13.70
N HIS A 186 16.69 8.61 14.70
CA HIS A 186 17.79 7.64 14.88
C HIS A 186 19.20 8.25 14.98
N GLN A 187 19.33 9.52 15.40
CA GLN A 187 20.63 10.21 15.51
C GLN A 187 21.58 9.53 16.50
N GLU A 188 21.05 8.88 17.53
CA GLU A 188 21.83 8.17 18.55
C GLU A 188 22.86 7.16 17.99
N ASN A 189 22.60 6.62 16.79
CA ASN A 189 23.44 5.62 16.15
C ASN A 189 24.46 6.21 15.18
N PHE A 190 24.47 7.52 14.99
CA PHE A 190 25.36 8.21 14.05
C PHE A 190 26.20 9.27 14.76
N PRO A 191 27.49 9.41 14.44
CA PRO A 191 28.38 10.36 15.09
C PRO A 191 28.00 11.82 14.85
N SER A 192 27.32 12.13 13.74
CA SER A 192 26.80 13.44 13.42
C SER A 192 25.67 13.36 12.40
N ILE A 193 24.93 14.45 12.22
CA ILE A 193 23.85 14.55 11.22
C ILE A 193 24.41 14.51 9.79
N GLU A 194 25.63 15.03 9.58
CA GLU A 194 26.38 14.94 8.32
C GLU A 194 26.71 13.48 7.99
N ALA A 195 27.23 12.72 8.97
CA ALA A 195 27.54 11.31 8.78
C ALA A 195 26.29 10.51 8.42
N LYS A 196 25.15 10.81 9.03
CA LYS A 196 23.86 10.20 8.69
C LYS A 196 23.40 10.59 7.29
N CYS A 197 23.56 11.86 6.90
CA CYS A 197 23.23 12.32 5.55
C CYS A 197 24.11 11.59 4.51
N GLN A 198 25.41 11.52 4.73
CA GLN A 198 26.34 10.80 3.85
C GLN A 198 25.99 9.29 3.76
N GLU A 199 25.65 8.65 4.87
CA GLU A 199 25.20 7.25 4.83
C GLU A 199 23.94 7.08 3.98
N LYS A 200 22.95 7.99 4.09
CA LYS A 200 21.73 7.94 3.28
C LYS A 200 22.00 8.18 1.80
N LEU A 201 22.96 9.03 1.44
CA LEU A 201 23.36 9.30 0.05
C LEU A 201 23.92 8.07 -0.66
N ARG A 202 24.45 7.07 0.06
CA ARG A 202 24.90 5.80 -0.53
C ARG A 202 23.80 5.06 -1.30
N LEU A 203 22.54 5.26 -0.94
CA LEU A 203 21.42 4.71 -1.71
C LEU A 203 21.47 5.11 -3.19
N PHE A 204 22.03 6.28 -3.48
CA PHE A 204 21.98 6.89 -4.80
C PHE A 204 23.26 6.71 -5.61
N GLU A 205 24.21 5.93 -5.12
CA GLU A 205 25.41 5.60 -5.90
C GLU A 205 25.01 4.97 -7.24
N GLY A 206 25.48 5.57 -8.35
CA GLY A 206 25.19 5.09 -9.70
C GLY A 206 23.75 5.35 -10.21
N THR A 207 22.91 6.10 -9.50
CA THR A 207 21.62 6.55 -10.05
C THR A 207 21.82 7.57 -11.16
N GLU A 208 20.89 7.59 -12.14
CA GLU A 208 20.91 8.54 -13.25
C GLU A 208 20.64 9.98 -12.81
N ALA A 209 19.78 10.16 -11.80
CA ALA A 209 19.41 11.47 -11.28
C ALA A 209 19.06 11.38 -9.78
N LEU A 210 19.26 12.50 -9.07
CA LEU A 210 18.99 12.67 -7.65
C LEU A 210 18.14 13.92 -7.40
N VAL A 211 16.96 13.74 -6.84
CA VAL A 211 16.07 14.79 -6.36
C VAL A 211 16.39 15.10 -4.90
N TYR A 212 16.60 16.38 -4.57
CA TYR A 212 16.94 16.79 -3.20
C TYR A 212 16.59 18.27 -2.93
N PRO A 213 16.39 18.69 -1.64
CA PRO A 213 16.21 20.07 -1.23
C PRO A 213 17.53 20.83 -1.33
N GLN A 214 17.69 21.65 -2.36
CA GLN A 214 18.93 22.41 -2.61
C GLN A 214 19.09 23.59 -1.62
N ASP A 215 18.00 24.13 -1.10
CA ASP A 215 18.03 25.22 -0.14
C ASP A 215 18.42 24.79 1.28
N ASP A 216 18.44 23.47 1.56
CA ASP A 216 18.95 22.93 2.82
C ASP A 216 20.50 22.92 2.79
N PRO A 217 21.19 23.75 3.62
CA PRO A 217 22.65 23.87 3.55
C PRO A 217 23.38 22.58 3.89
N LEU A 218 22.81 21.74 4.78
CA LEU A 218 23.37 20.45 5.14
C LEU A 218 23.30 19.49 3.96
N VAL A 219 22.11 19.37 3.36
CA VAL A 219 21.89 18.47 2.21
C VAL A 219 22.72 18.90 1.02
N ALA A 220 22.71 20.20 0.67
CA ALA A 220 23.48 20.74 -0.45
C ALA A 220 24.97 20.45 -0.31
N ARG A 221 25.55 20.67 0.89
CA ARG A 221 26.95 20.35 1.20
C ARG A 221 27.22 18.85 1.09
N CYS A 222 26.41 18.01 1.71
CA CYS A 222 26.58 16.57 1.70
C CYS A 222 26.50 16.00 0.28
N VAL A 223 25.59 16.49 -0.56
CA VAL A 223 25.46 16.09 -1.97
C VAL A 223 26.72 16.51 -2.74
N ALA A 224 27.21 17.73 -2.54
CA ALA A 224 28.44 18.21 -3.20
C ALA A 224 29.69 17.39 -2.79
N GLU A 225 29.79 17.03 -1.52
CA GLU A 225 30.91 16.26 -0.97
C GLU A 225 30.81 14.74 -1.27
N SER A 226 29.63 14.21 -1.58
CA SER A 226 29.42 12.80 -1.88
C SER A 226 30.10 12.30 -3.15
N GLY A 227 30.50 13.22 -4.04
CA GLY A 227 31.04 12.89 -5.34
C GLY A 227 30.02 12.28 -6.32
N TYR A 228 28.73 12.48 -6.08
CA TYR A 228 27.64 12.01 -6.93
C TYR A 228 27.81 12.46 -8.39
N GLN A 229 27.75 11.54 -9.34
CA GLN A 229 28.06 11.77 -10.77
C GLN A 229 26.80 11.87 -11.65
N GLY A 230 25.63 11.55 -11.14
CA GLY A 230 24.36 11.63 -11.88
C GLY A 230 23.83 13.06 -12.03
N GLN A 231 22.68 13.18 -12.66
CA GLN A 231 22.02 14.48 -12.82
C GLN A 231 21.51 15.01 -11.48
N HIS A 232 21.90 16.22 -11.11
CA HIS A 232 21.41 16.92 -9.93
C HIS A 232 20.04 17.55 -10.25
N LEU A 233 18.98 17.11 -9.56
CA LEU A 233 17.62 17.62 -9.68
C LEU A 233 17.21 18.33 -8.38
N GLY A 234 18.02 19.30 -7.96
CA GLY A 234 17.71 20.15 -6.82
C GLY A 234 16.48 21.02 -7.04
N TRP A 235 15.64 21.13 -6.02
CA TRP A 235 14.61 22.17 -5.98
C TRP A 235 15.02 23.32 -5.08
N SER A 236 14.66 24.54 -5.48
CA SER A 236 15.00 25.76 -4.74
C SER A 236 13.93 26.85 -4.90
N ARG A 237 13.74 27.58 -3.81
CA ARG A 237 12.98 28.84 -3.78
C ARG A 237 13.88 30.07 -3.99
N GLN A 238 15.20 29.89 -3.91
CA GLN A 238 16.20 30.99 -3.88
C GLN A 238 17.05 30.99 -5.12
N ASP A 239 17.45 29.83 -5.62
CA ASP A 239 18.35 29.71 -6.78
C ASP A 239 17.57 29.47 -8.08
N ALA A 240 17.52 30.52 -8.92
CA ALA A 240 16.85 30.44 -10.21
C ALA A 240 17.51 29.49 -11.23
N ALA A 241 18.73 29.00 -10.93
CA ALA A 241 19.44 28.00 -11.73
C ALA A 241 19.14 26.58 -11.32
N ALA A 242 18.40 26.37 -10.23
CA ALA A 242 18.00 25.05 -9.79
C ALA A 242 17.19 24.32 -10.86
N ALA A 243 17.30 22.98 -10.87
CA ALA A 243 16.54 22.15 -11.82
C ALA A 243 15.03 22.36 -11.72
N PHE A 244 14.55 22.57 -10.49
CA PHE A 244 13.17 22.94 -10.22
C PHE A 244 13.17 24.23 -9.38
N TYR A 245 12.90 25.36 -10.04
CA TYR A 245 12.83 26.65 -9.38
C TYR A 245 11.38 27.02 -9.06
N VAL A 246 11.11 27.26 -7.80
CA VAL A 246 9.79 27.70 -7.31
C VAL A 246 9.64 29.19 -7.58
N LEU A 247 8.80 29.52 -8.54
CA LEU A 247 8.55 30.90 -8.95
C LEU A 247 7.63 31.65 -7.99
N GLN A 248 6.60 30.95 -7.51
CA GLN A 248 5.59 31.52 -6.64
C GLN A 248 4.85 30.43 -5.87
N GLU A 249 4.55 30.71 -4.63
CA GLU A 249 3.65 29.92 -3.77
C GLU A 249 2.50 30.83 -3.31
N GLU A 250 1.26 30.40 -3.59
CA GLU A 250 0.07 31.09 -3.14
C GLU A 250 -0.70 30.17 -2.19
N LYS A 251 -0.62 30.48 -0.90
CA LYS A 251 -1.29 29.69 0.17
C LYS A 251 -2.68 30.26 0.41
N LEU A 252 -3.70 29.46 0.09
CA LEU A 252 -5.10 29.74 0.38
C LEU A 252 -5.55 28.91 1.60
N PRO A 253 -6.72 29.16 2.19
CA PRO A 253 -7.12 28.48 3.42
C PRO A 253 -7.22 26.95 3.32
N THR A 254 -7.43 26.40 2.12
CA THR A 254 -7.66 24.95 1.91
C THR A 254 -6.68 24.29 0.97
N HIS A 255 -5.86 25.08 0.26
CA HIS A 255 -4.94 24.55 -0.75
C HIS A 255 -3.80 25.54 -1.01
N THR A 256 -2.74 25.07 -1.61
CA THR A 256 -1.59 25.87 -2.04
C THR A 256 -1.40 25.73 -3.54
N THR A 257 -1.25 26.83 -4.25
CA THR A 257 -0.88 26.83 -5.68
C THR A 257 0.61 27.12 -5.80
N VAL A 258 1.32 26.28 -6.56
CA VAL A 258 2.74 26.39 -6.85
C VAL A 258 2.94 26.70 -8.32
N ARG A 259 3.69 27.78 -8.62
CA ARG A 259 4.22 28.02 -9.96
C ARG A 259 5.72 27.69 -9.94
N TYR A 260 6.17 27.00 -10.97
CA TYR A 260 7.55 26.52 -11.03
C TYR A 260 8.13 26.66 -12.43
N ARG A 261 9.47 26.62 -12.50
CA ARG A 261 10.23 26.45 -13.72
C ARG A 261 11.05 25.17 -13.64
N TRP A 262 10.86 24.29 -14.60
CA TRP A 262 11.54 23.01 -14.72
C TRP A 262 12.66 23.08 -15.76
N GLN A 263 13.88 22.72 -15.36
CA GLN A 263 15.09 22.67 -16.19
C GLN A 263 15.30 23.97 -17.02
N GLY A 264 15.01 25.10 -16.43
CA GLY A 264 15.22 26.42 -17.02
C GLY A 264 14.27 26.79 -18.18
N ALA A 265 13.52 25.85 -18.74
CA ALA A 265 12.78 26.07 -20.00
C ALA A 265 11.25 25.89 -19.85
N VAL A 266 10.77 25.00 -19.01
CA VAL A 266 9.35 24.66 -18.92
C VAL A 266 8.75 25.31 -17.68
N GLU A 267 7.81 26.24 -17.87
CA GLU A 267 7.02 26.78 -16.76
C GLU A 267 5.71 25.99 -16.62
N GLY A 268 5.32 25.75 -15.38
CA GLY A 268 4.10 25.05 -15.04
C GLY A 268 3.54 25.52 -13.69
N SER A 269 2.35 25.06 -13.40
CA SER A 269 1.74 25.27 -12.10
C SER A 269 0.91 24.05 -11.71
N TYR A 270 0.79 23.80 -10.40
CA TYR A 270 -0.15 22.83 -9.86
C TYR A 270 -0.75 23.36 -8.56
N THR A 271 -1.91 22.81 -8.20
CA THR A 271 -2.55 23.06 -6.91
C THR A 271 -2.39 21.82 -6.02
N LEU A 272 -2.08 22.04 -4.76
CA LEU A 272 -1.89 21.01 -3.75
C LEU A 272 -2.97 21.17 -2.68
N PRO A 273 -3.76 20.14 -2.33
CA PRO A 273 -4.83 20.23 -1.32
C PRO A 273 -4.31 20.25 0.13
N PHE A 274 -3.11 20.80 0.34
CA PHE A 274 -2.43 20.94 1.62
C PHE A 274 -1.85 22.37 1.74
N ILE A 275 -1.69 22.82 3.00
CA ILE A 275 -1.23 24.20 3.31
C ILE A 275 0.04 24.22 4.17
N ASP A 276 0.45 23.08 4.72
CA ASP A 276 1.62 22.96 5.56
C ASP A 276 2.92 22.88 4.76
N GLU A 277 4.02 23.28 5.40
CA GLU A 277 5.32 23.38 4.75
C GLU A 277 5.89 22.01 4.34
N ALA A 278 5.73 21.00 5.20
CA ALA A 278 6.26 19.66 4.93
C ALA A 278 5.57 19.01 3.72
N SER A 279 4.24 19.14 3.61
CA SER A 279 3.48 18.70 2.44
C SER A 279 3.93 19.45 1.19
N LEU A 280 4.15 20.75 1.28
CA LEU A 280 4.60 21.57 0.18
C LEU A 280 5.97 21.12 -0.33
N GLU A 281 6.95 20.96 0.55
CA GLU A 281 8.31 20.51 0.17
C GLU A 281 8.34 19.08 -0.38
N ASN A 282 7.56 18.17 0.21
CA ASN A 282 7.41 16.83 -0.35
C ASN A 282 6.78 16.85 -1.74
N SER A 283 5.87 17.79 -2.01
CA SER A 283 5.22 17.94 -3.31
C SER A 283 6.22 18.35 -4.41
N PHE A 284 7.26 19.12 -4.09
CA PHE A 284 8.32 19.48 -5.05
C PHE A 284 9.08 18.20 -5.49
N SER A 285 9.42 17.34 -4.54
CA SER A 285 10.10 16.07 -4.83
C SER A 285 9.23 15.15 -5.69
N VAL A 286 7.93 15.10 -5.41
CA VAL A 286 6.94 14.33 -6.22
C VAL A 286 6.82 14.91 -7.63
N ALA A 287 6.73 16.25 -7.76
CA ALA A 287 6.62 16.92 -9.05
C ALA A 287 7.84 16.64 -9.92
N ILE A 288 9.05 16.79 -9.37
CA ILE A 288 10.31 16.55 -10.09
C ILE A 288 10.40 15.09 -10.55
N ALA A 289 10.17 14.14 -9.65
CA ALA A 289 10.24 12.72 -9.97
C ALA A 289 9.20 12.33 -11.03
N SER A 290 7.98 12.87 -10.94
CA SER A 290 6.91 12.62 -11.92
C SER A 290 7.26 13.21 -13.30
N LEU A 291 7.76 14.44 -13.37
CA LEU A 291 8.23 15.06 -14.62
C LEU A 291 9.42 14.30 -15.23
N ARG A 292 10.36 13.87 -14.41
CA ARG A 292 11.52 13.05 -14.84
C ARG A 292 11.10 11.70 -15.39
N LEU A 293 10.02 11.13 -14.88
CA LEU A 293 9.42 9.86 -15.33
C LEU A 293 8.45 10.03 -16.50
N GLY A 294 8.34 11.23 -17.07
CA GLY A 294 7.65 11.47 -18.33
C GLY A 294 6.26 12.08 -18.24
N LEU A 295 5.78 12.47 -17.06
CA LEU A 295 4.53 13.23 -16.98
C LEU A 295 4.70 14.60 -17.60
N THR A 296 3.70 15.03 -18.34
CA THR A 296 3.63 16.42 -18.82
C THR A 296 3.23 17.37 -17.68
N PRO A 297 3.55 18.68 -17.76
CA PRO A 297 3.11 19.67 -16.78
C PRO A 297 1.59 19.68 -16.55
N GLN A 298 0.80 19.43 -17.59
CA GLN A 298 -0.66 19.37 -17.48
C GLN A 298 -1.10 18.13 -16.69
N GLN A 299 -0.57 16.95 -17.02
CA GLN A 299 -0.86 15.73 -16.28
C GLN A 299 -0.46 15.84 -14.79
N LEU A 300 0.69 16.48 -14.52
CA LEU A 300 1.13 16.75 -13.16
C LEU A 300 0.11 17.63 -12.44
N ALA A 301 -0.30 18.76 -13.04
CA ALA A 301 -1.27 19.68 -12.45
C ALA A 301 -2.61 19.01 -12.14
N ASP A 302 -3.11 18.22 -13.09
CA ASP A 302 -4.37 17.49 -12.94
C ASP A 302 -4.35 16.45 -11.81
N ARG A 303 -3.17 15.92 -11.46
CA ARG A 303 -3.04 14.87 -10.46
C ARG A 303 -2.69 15.40 -9.07
N MET A 304 -1.85 16.40 -9.00
CA MET A 304 -1.45 17.02 -7.73
C MET A 304 -2.64 17.62 -6.97
N ALA A 305 -3.68 18.08 -7.70
CA ALA A 305 -4.90 18.62 -7.12
C ALA A 305 -5.74 17.60 -6.36
N TYR A 306 -5.55 16.32 -6.61
CA TYR A 306 -6.32 15.22 -6.02
C TYR A 306 -5.48 14.31 -5.12
N LEU A 307 -4.32 14.77 -4.65
CA LEU A 307 -3.52 14.03 -3.71
C LEU A 307 -4.27 13.85 -2.39
N GLU A 308 -4.29 12.62 -1.89
CA GLU A 308 -4.94 12.28 -0.64
C GLU A 308 -3.93 12.32 0.53
N PRO A 309 -4.40 12.65 1.76
CA PRO A 309 -3.60 12.52 2.96
C PRO A 309 -3.12 11.07 3.15
N VAL A 310 -1.94 10.92 3.69
CA VAL A 310 -1.43 9.60 4.09
C VAL A 310 -1.84 9.34 5.54
N ALA A 311 -2.50 8.20 5.80
CA ALA A 311 -3.00 7.86 7.13
C ALA A 311 -1.93 8.00 8.23
N MET A 312 -2.33 8.49 9.41
CA MET A 312 -1.47 8.75 10.58
C MET A 312 -0.32 9.76 10.33
N ARG A 313 -0.47 10.60 9.30
CA ARG A 313 0.49 11.67 8.95
C ARG A 313 -0.27 12.99 8.81
N LEU A 314 -0.31 13.80 9.89
CA LEU A 314 -1.05 15.06 9.94
C LEU A 314 -2.53 14.93 9.52
N GLU A 315 -3.13 13.78 9.81
CA GLU A 315 -4.51 13.47 9.46
C GLU A 315 -5.47 14.28 10.35
N VAL A 316 -6.39 15.02 9.72
CA VAL A 316 -7.34 15.87 10.46
C VAL A 316 -8.70 15.22 10.53
N LYS A 317 -9.28 15.12 11.72
CA LYS A 317 -10.61 14.57 12.00
C LYS A 317 -11.42 15.49 12.89
N GLU A 318 -12.76 15.47 12.76
CA GLU A 318 -13.62 16.07 13.75
C GLU A 318 -13.62 15.23 15.02
N GLY A 319 -13.38 15.88 16.15
CA GLY A 319 -13.43 15.27 17.47
C GLY A 319 -14.76 15.46 18.19
N ASN A 320 -14.95 14.70 19.26
CA ASN A 320 -16.07 14.86 20.18
C ASN A 320 -16.07 16.26 20.79
N HIS A 321 -17.22 16.73 21.26
CA HIS A 321 -17.41 17.99 21.99
C HIS A 321 -16.83 19.23 21.27
N GLY A 322 -16.90 19.26 19.93
CA GLY A 322 -16.41 20.38 19.13
C GLY A 322 -14.88 20.41 18.93
N CYS A 323 -14.14 19.39 19.34
CA CYS A 323 -12.70 19.32 19.12
C CYS A 323 -12.35 19.11 17.65
N THR A 324 -11.17 19.58 17.25
CA THR A 324 -10.51 19.16 15.99
C THR A 324 -9.30 18.34 16.35
N LEU A 325 -9.19 17.11 15.82
CA LEU A 325 -8.06 16.23 16.05
C LEU A 325 -7.09 16.28 14.89
N ILE A 326 -5.81 16.40 15.19
CA ILE A 326 -4.72 16.25 14.23
C ILE A 326 -3.93 15.02 14.65
N ASN A 327 -4.01 13.95 13.88
CA ASN A 327 -3.33 12.69 14.18
C ASN A 327 -2.00 12.62 13.43
N ASP A 328 -0.90 12.63 14.17
CA ASP A 328 0.47 12.44 13.68
C ASP A 328 1.25 11.51 14.63
N SER A 329 0.68 10.35 14.91
CA SER A 329 1.10 9.41 15.94
C SER A 329 1.96 8.24 15.41
N TYR A 330 2.75 8.45 14.36
CA TYR A 330 3.63 7.41 13.81
C TYR A 330 5.09 7.54 14.24
N ASN A 331 5.64 8.75 14.18
CA ASN A 331 7.00 9.09 14.61
C ASN A 331 6.96 10.13 15.74
N SER A 332 7.92 10.05 16.67
CA SER A 332 8.08 11.05 17.73
C SER A 332 9.56 11.45 17.80
N ASP A 333 9.93 12.47 17.03
CA ASP A 333 11.21 13.17 17.07
C ASP A 333 10.96 14.68 17.04
N ILE A 334 11.97 15.50 17.44
CA ILE A 334 11.82 16.97 17.58
C ILE A 334 11.43 17.63 16.26
N ASN A 335 12.03 17.22 15.14
CA ASN A 335 11.76 17.83 13.84
C ASN A 335 10.33 17.51 13.36
N SER A 336 9.90 16.26 13.53
CA SER A 336 8.52 15.88 13.20
C SER A 336 7.51 16.53 14.14
N LEU A 337 7.88 16.80 15.40
CA LEU A 337 7.06 17.57 16.32
C LEU A 337 6.92 19.03 15.87
N ASP A 338 8.02 19.68 15.46
CA ASP A 338 7.98 21.06 14.96
C ASP A 338 7.08 21.19 13.73
N ILE A 339 7.19 20.26 12.79
CA ILE A 339 6.32 20.19 11.59
C ILE A 339 4.84 20.07 11.98
N ALA A 340 4.52 19.19 12.92
CA ALA A 340 3.14 18.98 13.35
C ALA A 340 2.57 20.19 14.12
N LEU A 341 3.38 20.85 14.92
CA LEU A 341 3.01 22.07 15.62
C LEU A 341 2.84 23.25 14.64
N ASP A 342 3.71 23.37 13.62
CA ASP A 342 3.55 24.35 12.54
C ASP A 342 2.24 24.14 11.79
N PHE A 343 1.94 22.89 11.42
CA PHE A 343 0.67 22.54 10.79
C PHE A 343 -0.54 22.94 11.65
N MET A 344 -0.54 22.61 12.95
CA MET A 344 -1.60 22.99 13.89
C MET A 344 -1.76 24.52 13.96
N SER A 345 -0.65 25.27 13.98
CA SER A 345 -0.66 26.73 14.13
C SER A 345 -1.21 27.48 12.90
N ARG A 346 -1.08 26.92 11.71
CA ARG A 346 -1.52 27.54 10.44
C ARG A 346 -2.98 27.31 10.10
N ARG A 347 -3.64 26.41 10.77
CA ARG A 347 -5.04 26.10 10.51
C ARG A 347 -5.98 27.25 10.84
N PRO A 348 -6.94 27.58 9.97
CA PRO A 348 -7.87 28.69 10.20
C PRO A 348 -8.89 28.42 11.33
N ASP A 349 -9.15 27.15 11.63
CA ASP A 349 -10.11 26.70 12.65
C ASP A 349 -9.56 26.79 14.10
N HIS A 350 -8.30 27.16 14.29
CA HIS A 350 -7.71 27.34 15.62
C HIS A 350 -7.99 28.71 16.26
N LYS A 351 -8.49 29.69 15.50
CA LYS A 351 -8.70 31.07 15.99
C LYS A 351 -9.67 31.09 17.18
N GLY A 352 -9.13 31.43 18.35
CA GLY A 352 -9.92 31.51 19.57
C GLY A 352 -10.17 30.18 20.29
N ARG A 353 -9.64 29.06 19.77
CA ARG A 353 -9.72 27.73 20.38
C ARG A 353 -8.39 27.35 21.02
N LYS A 354 -8.46 26.66 22.14
CA LYS A 354 -7.27 26.20 22.86
C LYS A 354 -6.50 25.18 22.03
N ARG A 355 -5.17 25.30 22.00
CA ARG A 355 -4.26 24.37 21.34
C ARG A 355 -3.68 23.40 22.35
N THR A 356 -4.09 22.16 22.25
CA THR A 356 -3.68 21.06 23.12
C THR A 356 -2.76 20.10 22.39
N LEU A 357 -1.61 19.81 22.97
CA LEU A 357 -0.68 18.80 22.51
C LEU A 357 -0.77 17.57 23.43
N ILE A 358 -1.05 16.40 22.85
CA ILE A 358 -0.88 15.10 23.52
C ILE A 358 0.38 14.48 22.95
N LEU A 359 1.44 14.36 23.75
CA LEU A 359 2.79 13.98 23.34
C LEU A 359 3.26 12.72 24.08
N SER A 360 3.72 11.70 23.33
CA SER A 360 4.42 10.57 23.95
C SER A 360 5.88 10.88 24.27
N ASP A 361 6.57 9.95 24.93
CA ASP A 361 8.02 9.98 25.00
C ASP A 361 8.63 10.13 23.59
N ILE A 362 9.69 10.92 23.48
CA ILE A 362 10.51 11.04 22.29
C ILE A 362 11.63 10.03 22.39
N LEU A 363 11.73 9.17 21.39
CA LEU A 363 12.62 8.02 21.40
C LEU A 363 13.79 8.22 20.42
N GLN A 364 14.96 7.65 20.77
CA GLN A 364 16.10 7.56 19.87
C GLN A 364 16.62 8.92 19.33
N SER A 365 16.60 9.95 20.18
CA SER A 365 17.13 11.28 19.82
C SER A 365 18.67 11.32 19.79
N GLY A 366 19.34 10.49 20.59
CA GLY A 366 20.79 10.53 20.78
C GLY A 366 21.28 11.65 21.72
N GLU A 367 20.37 12.46 22.24
CA GLU A 367 20.63 13.49 23.24
C GLU A 367 20.34 12.98 24.66
N ASP A 368 20.93 13.63 25.67
CA ASP A 368 20.51 13.37 27.02
C ASP A 368 19.06 13.90 27.25
N GLU A 369 18.31 13.20 28.09
CA GLU A 369 16.89 13.47 28.26
C GLU A 369 16.60 14.89 28.83
N ASP A 370 17.47 15.45 29.70
CA ASP A 370 17.30 16.80 30.25
C ASP A 370 17.39 17.85 29.13
N THR A 371 18.39 17.72 28.24
CA THR A 371 18.58 18.60 27.07
C THR A 371 17.40 18.45 26.09
N LEU A 372 17.03 17.24 25.78
CA LEU A 372 15.93 16.91 24.88
C LEU A 372 14.61 17.56 25.35
N TYR A 373 14.20 17.33 26.60
CA TYR A 373 12.92 17.86 27.07
C TYR A 373 12.96 19.37 27.34
N ALA A 374 14.13 19.98 27.56
CA ALA A 374 14.29 21.43 27.55
C ALA A 374 14.05 22.04 26.15
N GLN A 375 14.56 21.40 25.11
CA GLN A 375 14.32 21.81 23.73
C GLN A 375 12.84 21.64 23.34
N VAL A 376 12.22 20.51 23.73
CA VAL A 376 10.79 20.25 23.50
C VAL A 376 9.94 21.32 24.20
N ALA A 377 10.23 21.64 25.41
CA ALA A 377 9.49 22.68 26.15
C ALA A 377 9.61 24.06 25.49
N THR A 378 10.80 24.40 25.01
CA THR A 378 11.05 25.64 24.27
C THR A 378 10.23 25.68 22.97
N LEU A 379 10.24 24.59 22.23
CA LEU A 379 9.51 24.44 20.96
C LEU A 379 8.00 24.57 21.17
N VAL A 380 7.45 23.82 22.13
CA VAL A 380 6.03 23.82 22.49
C VAL A 380 5.55 25.23 22.88
N SER A 381 6.34 25.95 23.68
CA SER A 381 6.05 27.34 24.06
C SER A 381 6.12 28.29 22.87
N LYS A 382 7.16 28.19 22.03
CA LYS A 382 7.36 29.01 20.83
C LYS A 382 6.21 28.84 19.81
N ARG A 383 5.69 27.62 19.66
CA ARG A 383 4.58 27.31 18.77
C ARG A 383 3.19 27.60 19.36
N GLY A 384 3.16 28.12 20.59
CA GLY A 384 1.97 28.61 21.26
C GLY A 384 0.99 27.52 21.65
N VAL A 385 1.46 26.36 22.07
CA VAL A 385 0.65 25.33 22.73
C VAL A 385 0.21 25.89 24.11
N GLU A 386 -1.06 25.74 24.42
CA GLU A 386 -1.65 26.25 25.66
C GLU A 386 -1.81 25.15 26.71
N ARG A 387 -2.01 23.92 26.26
CA ARG A 387 -2.14 22.75 27.12
C ARG A 387 -1.26 21.61 26.63
N LEU A 388 -0.51 20.97 27.52
CA LEU A 388 0.31 19.79 27.27
C LEU A 388 -0.19 18.60 28.09
N ILE A 389 -0.38 17.46 27.42
CA ILE A 389 -0.63 16.17 28.05
C ILE A 389 0.52 15.24 27.64
N GLY A 390 1.45 15.01 28.58
CA GLY A 390 2.58 14.11 28.37
C GLY A 390 2.22 12.67 28.72
N ILE A 391 2.54 11.71 27.83
CA ILE A 391 2.25 10.29 28.05
C ILE A 391 3.54 9.49 27.89
N GLY A 392 3.99 8.89 28.98
CA GLY A 392 5.22 8.11 29.04
C GLY A 392 6.01 8.35 30.30
N THR A 393 6.96 7.49 30.59
CA THR A 393 7.78 7.57 31.80
C THR A 393 8.85 8.63 31.71
N ALA A 394 9.48 8.82 30.54
CA ALA A 394 10.54 9.78 30.35
C ALA A 394 10.00 11.23 30.39
N ILE A 395 8.95 11.54 29.61
CA ILE A 395 8.33 12.89 29.63
C ILE A 395 7.75 13.23 31.03
N SER A 396 7.21 12.23 31.73
CA SER A 396 6.70 12.42 33.10
C SER A 396 7.82 12.71 34.10
N ALA A 397 8.99 12.07 33.97
CA ALA A 397 10.15 12.33 34.79
C ALA A 397 10.67 13.77 34.59
N HIS A 398 10.60 14.30 33.39
CA HIS A 398 11.09 15.65 33.03
C HIS A 398 10.00 16.72 33.03
N HIS A 399 8.90 16.52 33.78
CA HIS A 399 7.76 17.45 33.84
C HIS A 399 8.16 18.89 34.25
N ALA A 400 9.27 19.05 34.97
CA ALA A 400 9.79 20.35 35.41
C ALA A 400 10.24 21.23 34.23
N ALA A 401 10.69 20.64 33.11
CA ALA A 401 11.09 21.40 31.91
C ALA A 401 9.92 22.24 31.36
N PHE A 402 8.69 21.79 31.55
CA PHE A 402 7.46 22.44 31.05
C PHE A 402 6.86 23.44 32.05
N SER A 403 7.65 23.96 32.99
CA SER A 403 7.16 24.87 34.05
C SER A 403 6.47 26.13 33.51
N GLN A 404 6.82 26.60 32.33
CA GLN A 404 6.25 27.80 31.71
C GLN A 404 4.82 27.60 31.17
N LEU A 405 4.38 26.35 30.94
CA LEU A 405 3.03 26.05 30.49
C LEU A 405 2.05 26.11 31.67
N ALA A 406 0.97 26.88 31.49
CA ALA A 406 -0.04 27.05 32.54
C ALA A 406 -0.84 25.75 32.77
N GLU A 407 -1.22 25.07 31.66
CA GLU A 407 -1.95 23.82 31.73
C GLU A 407 -1.05 22.66 31.24
N LYS A 408 -0.75 21.76 32.14
CA LYS A 408 0.04 20.57 31.86
C LYS A 408 -0.31 19.43 32.78
N GLU A 409 -0.29 18.21 32.25
CA GLU A 409 -0.45 16.99 33.03
C GLU A 409 0.36 15.85 32.39
N PHE A 410 0.72 14.86 33.19
CA PHE A 410 1.58 13.77 32.77
C PHE A 410 1.03 12.46 33.28
N HIS A 411 1.04 11.46 32.40
CA HIS A 411 0.53 10.11 32.64
C HIS A 411 1.57 9.08 32.21
N PRO A 412 1.82 8.02 33.01
CA PRO A 412 2.76 6.96 32.64
C PRO A 412 2.32 6.19 31.40
N THR A 413 1.01 6.03 31.20
CA THR A 413 0.45 5.23 30.11
C THR A 413 -0.77 5.92 29.47
N VAL A 414 -1.13 5.47 28.27
CA VAL A 414 -2.37 5.89 27.56
C VAL A 414 -3.61 5.56 28.40
N GLU A 415 -3.62 4.39 29.08
CA GLU A 415 -4.72 3.96 29.92
C GLU A 415 -4.95 4.90 31.10
N ASP A 416 -3.87 5.32 31.76
CA ASP A 416 -3.96 6.28 32.88
C ASP A 416 -4.60 7.59 32.42
N PHE A 417 -4.25 8.06 31.22
CA PHE A 417 -4.85 9.27 30.65
C PHE A 417 -6.33 9.06 30.31
N ILE A 418 -6.71 7.96 29.65
CA ILE A 418 -8.10 7.66 29.28
C ILE A 418 -9.00 7.63 30.53
N HIS A 419 -8.49 7.14 31.66
CA HIS A 419 -9.25 7.09 32.92
C HIS A 419 -9.19 8.40 33.72
N SER A 420 -8.41 9.39 33.29
CA SER A 420 -8.29 10.66 33.99
C SER A 420 -9.54 11.54 33.82
N PRO A 421 -9.82 12.45 34.77
CA PRO A 421 -10.89 13.44 34.60
C PRO A 421 -10.66 14.36 33.39
N SER A 422 -9.43 14.67 33.07
CA SER A 422 -9.05 15.58 31.99
C SER A 422 -9.40 15.06 30.61
N PHE A 423 -9.34 13.75 30.41
CA PHE A 423 -9.76 13.12 29.15
C PHE A 423 -11.24 13.43 28.84
N ARG A 424 -12.10 13.44 29.87
CA ARG A 424 -13.55 13.68 29.72
C ARG A 424 -13.91 15.16 29.56
N THR A 425 -12.98 16.06 29.88
CA THR A 425 -13.21 17.51 29.83
C THR A 425 -12.68 18.17 28.56
N LEU A 426 -12.08 17.40 27.66
CA LEU A 426 -11.63 17.91 26.36
C LEU A 426 -12.81 18.39 25.53
N SER A 427 -12.86 19.71 25.25
CA SER A 427 -13.98 20.32 24.52
C SER A 427 -13.54 21.61 23.86
N ASP A 428 -14.00 21.83 22.62
CA ASP A 428 -13.73 23.03 21.81
C ASP A 428 -12.23 23.39 21.68
N GLU A 429 -11.41 22.36 21.54
CA GLU A 429 -9.96 22.46 21.44
C GLU A 429 -9.47 21.94 20.08
N VAL A 430 -8.32 22.44 19.62
CA VAL A 430 -7.54 21.81 18.53
C VAL A 430 -6.47 20.94 19.20
N ILE A 431 -6.60 19.63 19.00
CA ILE A 431 -5.78 18.62 19.70
C ILE A 431 -4.83 17.97 18.68
N LEU A 432 -3.52 18.14 18.91
CA LEU A 432 -2.49 17.41 18.19
C LEU A 432 -2.11 16.15 18.98
N LEU A 433 -2.30 14.98 18.34
CA LEU A 433 -1.84 13.68 18.85
C LEU A 433 -0.49 13.38 18.21
N LYS A 434 0.59 13.45 18.97
CA LYS A 434 1.96 13.21 18.53
C LYS A 434 2.62 12.14 19.38
N GLY A 435 2.86 10.98 18.82
CA GLY A 435 3.41 9.85 19.56
C GLY A 435 4.19 8.86 18.73
N ALA A 436 5.11 8.12 19.37
CA ALA A 436 5.75 6.97 18.75
C ALA A 436 4.78 5.80 18.70
N ARG A 437 4.86 4.99 17.64
CA ARG A 437 3.94 3.87 17.36
C ARG A 437 3.71 2.92 18.55
N GLN A 438 4.75 2.70 19.38
CA GLN A 438 4.63 1.79 20.53
C GLN A 438 3.66 2.27 21.63
N PHE A 439 3.28 3.57 21.64
CA PHE A 439 2.33 4.12 22.61
C PHE A 439 0.86 3.91 22.24
N GLY A 440 0.56 3.42 20.99
CA GLY A 440 -0.79 3.05 20.59
C GLY A 440 -1.79 4.22 20.60
N PHE A 441 -1.38 5.41 20.16
CA PHE A 441 -2.23 6.62 20.11
C PHE A 441 -3.42 6.49 19.16
N GLU A 442 -3.46 5.46 18.33
CA GLU A 442 -4.64 5.07 17.54
C GLU A 442 -5.87 4.94 18.44
N ARG A 443 -5.71 4.34 19.62
CA ARG A 443 -6.79 4.18 20.59
C ARG A 443 -7.31 5.51 21.12
N LEU A 444 -6.43 6.50 21.35
CA LEU A 444 -6.86 7.86 21.71
C LEU A 444 -7.64 8.51 20.56
N THR A 445 -7.15 8.34 19.34
CA THR A 445 -7.83 8.85 18.14
C THR A 445 -9.23 8.28 18.03
N GLU A 446 -9.42 6.96 18.16
CA GLU A 446 -10.72 6.28 18.10
C GLU A 446 -11.71 6.80 19.15
N LEU A 447 -11.25 7.04 20.38
CA LEU A 447 -12.08 7.51 21.48
C LEU A 447 -12.42 9.02 21.38
N LEU A 448 -11.53 9.82 20.77
CA LEU A 448 -11.70 11.27 20.66
C LEU A 448 -12.39 11.72 19.38
N VAL A 449 -12.40 10.89 18.34
CA VAL A 449 -13.10 11.20 17.05
C VAL A 449 -14.58 11.30 17.28
N ARG A 450 -15.21 12.31 16.66
CA ARG A 450 -16.65 12.50 16.71
C ARG A 450 -17.38 11.33 16.06
N GLN A 451 -18.10 10.59 16.86
CA GLN A 451 -19.05 9.59 16.35
C GLN A 451 -20.35 10.29 15.94
N VAL A 452 -20.67 10.23 14.67
CA VAL A 452 -21.87 10.87 14.12
C VAL A 452 -23.12 10.00 14.35
N HIS A 453 -22.94 8.71 14.62
CA HIS A 453 -24.01 7.74 14.82
C HIS A 453 -23.74 6.88 16.07
N GLU A 454 -24.82 6.58 16.80
CA GLU A 454 -24.77 5.64 17.94
C GLU A 454 -24.56 4.18 17.50
N THR A 455 -24.92 3.87 16.25
CA THR A 455 -24.69 2.54 15.65
C THR A 455 -23.54 2.61 14.68
N THR A 456 -22.47 1.90 14.97
CA THR A 456 -21.28 1.78 14.10
C THR A 456 -21.22 0.39 13.50
N LEU A 457 -20.92 0.32 12.20
CA LEU A 457 -20.46 -0.90 11.54
C LEU A 457 -18.94 -0.88 11.52
N GLU A 458 -18.32 -1.72 12.34
CA GLU A 458 -16.87 -1.89 12.34
C GLU A 458 -16.48 -2.99 11.35
N VAL A 459 -15.66 -2.64 10.35
CA VAL A 459 -15.14 -3.58 9.36
C VAL A 459 -13.65 -3.81 9.60
N ASN A 460 -13.32 -5.00 10.07
CA ASN A 460 -11.93 -5.40 10.27
C ASN A 460 -11.33 -5.94 8.96
N LEU A 461 -10.50 -5.13 8.30
CA LEU A 461 -9.86 -5.50 7.04
C LEU A 461 -8.81 -6.61 7.21
N GLU A 462 -8.20 -6.77 8.38
CA GLU A 462 -7.28 -7.88 8.65
C GLU A 462 -8.05 -9.20 8.72
N ALA A 463 -9.20 -9.22 9.38
CA ALA A 463 -10.08 -10.39 9.41
C ALA A 463 -10.63 -10.73 8.01
N LEU A 464 -10.88 -9.73 7.17
CA LEU A 464 -11.26 -9.95 5.76
C LEU A 464 -10.12 -10.64 4.99
N VAL A 465 -8.88 -10.22 5.23
CA VAL A 465 -7.69 -10.86 4.63
C VAL A 465 -7.50 -12.28 5.16
N ASP A 466 -7.71 -12.52 6.44
CA ASP A 466 -7.65 -13.87 7.03
C ASP A 466 -8.68 -14.81 6.39
N ASN A 467 -9.91 -14.32 6.17
CA ASN A 467 -10.94 -15.07 5.45
C ASN A 467 -10.54 -15.34 3.99
N LEU A 468 -10.02 -14.32 3.29
CA LEU A 468 -9.50 -14.49 1.93
C LEU A 468 -8.44 -15.60 1.87
N ASN A 469 -7.49 -15.58 2.81
CA ASN A 469 -6.41 -16.54 2.88
C ASN A 469 -6.89 -17.94 3.27
N HIS A 470 -7.92 -18.03 4.13
CA HIS A 470 -8.57 -19.30 4.46
C HIS A 470 -9.14 -19.97 3.20
N TYR A 471 -9.90 -19.23 2.40
CA TYR A 471 -10.44 -19.78 1.14
C TYR A 471 -9.34 -20.12 0.13
N ARG A 472 -8.31 -19.29 0.00
CA ARG A 472 -7.17 -19.58 -0.87
C ARG A 472 -6.44 -20.87 -0.50
N ALA A 473 -6.30 -21.15 0.79
CA ALA A 473 -5.66 -22.39 1.27
C ALA A 473 -6.43 -23.66 0.90
N MET A 474 -7.74 -23.56 0.65
CA MET A 474 -8.58 -24.66 0.20
C MET A 474 -8.56 -24.86 -1.33
N MET A 475 -8.13 -23.84 -2.11
CA MET A 475 -8.09 -23.91 -3.56
C MET A 475 -6.87 -24.70 -4.08
N ARG A 476 -6.97 -25.20 -5.29
CA ARG A 476 -5.82 -25.79 -5.99
C ARG A 476 -4.82 -24.72 -6.45
N PRO A 477 -3.53 -25.07 -6.55
CA PRO A 477 -2.54 -24.16 -7.14
C PRO A 477 -2.95 -23.73 -8.56
N GLY A 478 -2.88 -22.41 -8.80
CA GLY A 478 -3.24 -21.83 -10.10
C GLY A 478 -4.72 -21.52 -10.31
N THR A 479 -5.60 -21.91 -9.37
CA THR A 479 -7.02 -21.51 -9.39
C THR A 479 -7.13 -20.00 -9.17
N LYS A 480 -7.92 -19.31 -9.99
CA LYS A 480 -8.15 -17.87 -9.93
C LYS A 480 -9.31 -17.53 -9.01
N LEU A 481 -9.20 -16.38 -8.35
CA LEU A 481 -10.18 -15.90 -7.40
C LEU A 481 -10.86 -14.63 -7.88
N VAL A 482 -12.20 -14.65 -7.89
CA VAL A 482 -13.05 -13.47 -8.12
C VAL A 482 -13.67 -13.06 -6.79
N CYS A 483 -13.40 -11.83 -6.33
CA CYS A 483 -14.00 -11.27 -5.13
C CYS A 483 -15.16 -10.35 -5.48
N MET A 484 -16.35 -10.66 -4.96
CA MET A 484 -17.56 -9.85 -5.15
C MET A 484 -17.58 -8.67 -4.18
N ILE A 485 -17.65 -7.46 -4.71
CA ILE A 485 -17.68 -6.20 -3.94
C ILE A 485 -18.85 -5.28 -4.34
N LYS A 486 -19.93 -5.86 -4.89
CA LYS A 486 -21.16 -5.14 -5.21
C LYS A 486 -21.82 -4.51 -3.98
N ALA A 487 -22.70 -3.55 -4.21
CA ALA A 487 -23.45 -2.86 -3.17
C ALA A 487 -22.55 -2.31 -2.05
N ASP A 488 -21.54 -1.52 -2.45
CA ASP A 488 -20.53 -0.95 -1.56
C ASP A 488 -19.81 -2.03 -0.70
N ALA A 489 -19.39 -3.14 -1.34
CA ALA A 489 -18.86 -4.33 -0.66
C ALA A 489 -19.80 -4.85 0.44
N TYR A 490 -21.09 -4.95 0.11
CA TYR A 490 -22.16 -5.31 1.05
C TYR A 490 -22.28 -4.35 2.25
N GLY A 491 -21.96 -3.09 2.04
CA GLY A 491 -21.96 -2.05 3.07
C GLY A 491 -20.66 -1.91 3.86
N ALA A 492 -19.61 -2.66 3.46
CA ALA A 492 -18.31 -2.64 4.15
C ALA A 492 -17.35 -1.56 3.62
N GLY A 493 -17.74 -0.77 2.60
CA GLY A 493 -16.89 0.22 1.95
C GLY A 493 -16.13 -0.38 0.76
N ALA A 494 -16.67 -0.20 -0.46
CA ALA A 494 -16.14 -0.85 -1.66
C ALA A 494 -14.70 -0.45 -1.98
N VAL A 495 -14.32 0.80 -1.76
CA VAL A 495 -12.99 1.32 -2.10
C VAL A 495 -11.92 0.72 -1.19
N GLU A 496 -12.14 0.73 0.13
CA GLU A 496 -11.22 0.20 1.13
C GLU A 496 -11.05 -1.32 0.98
N VAL A 497 -12.17 -2.02 0.80
CA VAL A 497 -12.17 -3.47 0.56
C VAL A 497 -11.45 -3.79 -0.75
N ALA A 498 -11.72 -3.07 -1.84
CA ALA A 498 -11.06 -3.28 -3.13
C ALA A 498 -9.56 -3.01 -3.08
N LYS A 499 -9.11 -1.93 -2.42
CA LYS A 499 -7.70 -1.64 -2.18
C LYS A 499 -7.02 -2.78 -1.42
N THR A 500 -7.65 -3.25 -0.34
CA THR A 500 -7.14 -4.37 0.45
C THR A 500 -7.03 -5.64 -0.38
N LEU A 501 -8.06 -6.00 -1.14
CA LEU A 501 -8.06 -7.18 -2.00
C LEU A 501 -7.02 -7.08 -3.11
N GLN A 502 -6.87 -5.91 -3.74
CA GLN A 502 -5.85 -5.64 -4.75
C GLN A 502 -4.43 -5.78 -4.19
N ASP A 503 -4.16 -5.23 -3.01
CA ASP A 503 -2.86 -5.35 -2.34
C ASP A 503 -2.54 -6.82 -1.98
N HIS A 504 -3.58 -7.66 -1.81
CA HIS A 504 -3.47 -9.10 -1.62
C HIS A 504 -3.62 -9.89 -2.91
N ARG A 505 -3.48 -9.24 -4.08
CA ARG A 505 -3.37 -9.86 -5.41
C ARG A 505 -4.52 -10.81 -5.74
N VAL A 506 -5.76 -10.38 -5.56
CA VAL A 506 -6.91 -11.10 -6.13
C VAL A 506 -6.89 -10.96 -7.65
N ASP A 507 -7.29 -12.01 -8.36
CA ASP A 507 -7.25 -12.02 -9.83
C ASP A 507 -8.31 -11.11 -10.43
N TYR A 508 -9.50 -11.10 -9.83
CA TYR A 508 -10.66 -10.32 -10.29
C TYR A 508 -11.43 -9.73 -9.12
N LEU A 509 -11.95 -8.54 -9.33
CA LEU A 509 -13.04 -7.98 -8.54
C LEU A 509 -14.32 -8.06 -9.38
N ALA A 510 -15.47 -8.20 -8.73
CA ALA A 510 -16.75 -8.19 -9.43
C ALA A 510 -17.74 -7.22 -8.77
N VAL A 511 -18.40 -6.41 -9.59
CA VAL A 511 -19.39 -5.41 -9.19
C VAL A 511 -20.73 -5.70 -9.85
N ALA A 512 -21.81 -5.12 -9.33
CA ALA A 512 -23.13 -5.32 -9.93
C ALA A 512 -23.31 -4.51 -11.22
N VAL A 513 -22.96 -3.23 -11.19
CA VAL A 513 -23.21 -2.26 -12.28
C VAL A 513 -21.93 -1.48 -12.64
N ALA A 514 -21.94 -0.84 -13.81
CA ALA A 514 -20.78 -0.12 -14.31
C ALA A 514 -20.34 1.04 -13.40
N ASP A 515 -21.26 1.76 -12.77
CA ASP A 515 -20.96 2.91 -11.92
C ASP A 515 -20.14 2.54 -10.67
N GLU A 516 -20.37 1.34 -10.11
CA GLU A 516 -19.53 0.81 -9.03
C GLU A 516 -18.10 0.59 -9.52
N GLY A 517 -17.93 0.00 -10.73
CA GLY A 517 -16.63 -0.19 -11.35
C GLY A 517 -15.91 1.13 -11.65
N VAL A 518 -16.63 2.14 -12.15
CA VAL A 518 -16.09 3.49 -12.37
C VAL A 518 -15.60 4.12 -11.07
N THR A 519 -16.36 3.97 -9.99
CA THR A 519 -15.97 4.46 -8.67
C THR A 519 -14.65 3.83 -8.22
N LEU A 520 -14.49 2.53 -8.40
CA LEU A 520 -13.25 1.83 -8.08
C LEU A 520 -12.09 2.30 -8.93
N ARG A 521 -12.27 2.43 -10.27
CA ARG A 521 -11.24 2.94 -11.18
C ARG A 521 -10.78 4.35 -10.79
N ARG A 522 -11.71 5.26 -10.48
CA ARG A 522 -11.40 6.62 -10.03
C ARG A 522 -10.61 6.66 -8.72
N ASN A 523 -10.76 5.64 -7.88
CA ASN A 523 -10.02 5.48 -6.62
C ASN A 523 -8.76 4.63 -6.75
N GLY A 524 -8.24 4.42 -7.98
CA GLY A 524 -6.94 3.80 -8.23
C GLY A 524 -6.94 2.28 -8.24
N ILE A 525 -8.08 1.63 -8.37
CA ILE A 525 -8.14 0.17 -8.54
C ILE A 525 -7.76 -0.20 -9.98
N THR A 526 -6.70 -0.98 -10.13
CA THR A 526 -6.16 -1.45 -11.42
C THR A 526 -6.45 -2.93 -11.70
N SER A 527 -6.87 -3.71 -10.70
CA SER A 527 -7.29 -5.11 -10.86
C SER A 527 -8.39 -5.24 -11.90
N ASN A 528 -8.49 -6.41 -12.56
CA ASN A 528 -9.59 -6.67 -13.48
C ASN A 528 -10.94 -6.57 -12.75
N ILE A 529 -11.91 -5.89 -13.36
CA ILE A 529 -13.23 -5.69 -12.77
C ILE A 529 -14.29 -6.26 -13.71
N MET A 530 -15.03 -7.24 -13.22
CA MET A 530 -16.17 -7.85 -13.90
C MET A 530 -17.48 -7.11 -13.51
N VAL A 531 -18.30 -6.76 -14.49
CA VAL A 531 -19.62 -6.17 -14.29
C VAL A 531 -20.69 -7.24 -14.52
N MET A 532 -21.42 -7.59 -13.44
CA MET A 532 -22.37 -8.71 -13.42
C MET A 532 -23.72 -8.40 -14.05
N ASN A 533 -24.09 -7.14 -14.16
CA ASN A 533 -25.35 -6.70 -14.77
C ASN A 533 -25.09 -5.47 -15.66
N PRO A 534 -24.43 -5.67 -16.84
CA PRO A 534 -24.10 -4.57 -17.72
C PRO A 534 -25.37 -4.02 -18.40
N GLU A 535 -25.58 -2.73 -18.25
CA GLU A 535 -26.63 -2.03 -18.99
C GLU A 535 -26.14 -1.63 -20.39
N MET A 536 -27.01 -1.73 -21.40
CA MET A 536 -26.63 -1.40 -22.79
C MET A 536 -26.25 0.09 -22.95
N THR A 537 -26.78 0.96 -22.11
CA THR A 537 -26.48 2.40 -22.07
C THR A 537 -25.10 2.69 -21.50
N ALA A 538 -24.52 1.77 -20.73
CA ALA A 538 -23.22 1.92 -20.07
C ALA A 538 -22.05 1.33 -20.85
N PHE A 539 -22.24 0.77 -22.05
CA PHE A 539 -21.15 0.12 -22.80
C PHE A 539 -19.96 1.05 -23.04
N LYS A 540 -20.21 2.30 -23.47
CA LYS A 540 -19.13 3.26 -23.68
C LYS A 540 -18.36 3.51 -22.38
N THR A 541 -19.06 3.68 -21.27
CA THR A 541 -18.44 3.85 -19.94
C THR A 541 -17.58 2.62 -19.59
N MET A 542 -18.07 1.41 -19.84
CA MET A 542 -17.28 0.20 -19.59
C MET A 542 -16.01 0.16 -20.44
N PHE A 543 -16.07 0.56 -21.71
CA PHE A 543 -14.89 0.66 -22.57
C PHE A 543 -13.90 1.71 -22.07
N ASP A 544 -14.38 2.92 -21.70
CA ASP A 544 -13.54 4.02 -21.24
C ASP A 544 -12.83 3.70 -19.90
N TYR A 545 -13.37 2.77 -19.09
CA TYR A 545 -12.85 2.41 -17.77
C TYR A 545 -12.34 0.96 -17.68
N ASP A 546 -12.16 0.26 -18.80
CA ASP A 546 -11.68 -1.14 -18.86
C ASP A 546 -12.46 -2.07 -17.90
N LEU A 547 -13.80 -2.04 -17.97
CA LEU A 547 -14.68 -2.89 -17.18
C LEU A 547 -15.20 -4.05 -18.02
N GLU A 548 -14.98 -5.29 -17.58
CA GLU A 548 -15.25 -6.51 -18.33
C GLU A 548 -16.71 -6.99 -18.10
N PRO A 549 -17.62 -6.90 -19.09
CA PRO A 549 -19.03 -7.22 -18.88
C PRO A 549 -19.33 -8.73 -18.88
N GLU A 550 -20.28 -9.15 -18.05
CA GLU A 550 -20.99 -10.41 -18.16
C GLU A 550 -21.86 -10.40 -19.43
N VAL A 551 -21.93 -11.52 -20.15
CA VAL A 551 -22.81 -11.71 -21.32
C VAL A 551 -23.67 -12.95 -21.09
N TYR A 552 -24.97 -12.74 -20.98
CA TYR A 552 -25.93 -13.78 -20.60
C TYR A 552 -27.07 -14.00 -21.61
N SER A 553 -27.09 -13.25 -22.72
CA SER A 553 -28.11 -13.39 -23.76
C SER A 553 -27.59 -12.95 -25.14
N PHE A 554 -28.18 -13.47 -26.20
CA PHE A 554 -27.84 -13.07 -27.57
C PHE A 554 -28.09 -11.59 -27.83
N ARG A 555 -29.19 -11.04 -27.29
CA ARG A 555 -29.50 -9.62 -27.40
C ARG A 555 -28.38 -8.74 -26.81
N LEU A 556 -27.89 -9.11 -25.65
CA LEU A 556 -26.79 -8.36 -24.98
C LEU A 556 -25.49 -8.49 -25.77
N LEU A 557 -25.17 -9.71 -26.25
CA LEU A 557 -24.01 -9.98 -27.09
C LEU A 557 -24.02 -9.13 -28.37
N ASP A 558 -25.10 -9.14 -29.09
CA ASP A 558 -25.23 -8.41 -30.37
C ASP A 558 -25.12 -6.88 -30.15
N ALA A 559 -25.77 -6.36 -29.10
CA ALA A 559 -25.68 -4.95 -28.75
C ALA A 559 -24.26 -4.54 -28.35
N LEU A 560 -23.56 -5.35 -27.56
CA LEU A 560 -22.17 -5.09 -27.14
C LEU A 560 -21.21 -5.13 -28.34
N VAL A 561 -21.36 -6.12 -29.22
CA VAL A 561 -20.56 -6.23 -30.45
C VAL A 561 -20.75 -5.00 -31.35
N GLN A 562 -21.99 -4.52 -31.49
CA GLN A 562 -22.27 -3.31 -32.26
C GLN A 562 -21.69 -2.06 -31.61
N ALA A 563 -21.76 -1.95 -30.28
CA ALA A 563 -21.16 -0.84 -29.54
C ALA A 563 -19.64 -0.83 -29.68
N ALA A 564 -18.98 -1.97 -29.46
CA ALA A 564 -17.53 -2.11 -29.61
C ALA A 564 -17.06 -1.78 -31.04
N ARG A 565 -17.79 -2.24 -32.06
CA ARG A 565 -17.48 -1.91 -33.49
C ARG A 565 -17.57 -0.41 -33.76
N ARG A 566 -18.56 0.28 -33.20
CA ARG A 566 -18.72 1.75 -33.36
C ARG A 566 -17.55 2.51 -32.76
N GLU A 567 -16.99 2.02 -31.66
CA GLU A 567 -15.82 2.60 -30.99
C GLU A 567 -14.48 2.09 -31.58
N GLY A 568 -14.51 1.23 -32.61
CA GLY A 568 -13.30 0.66 -33.23
C GLY A 568 -12.57 -0.36 -32.35
N ILE A 569 -13.24 -0.93 -31.36
CA ILE A 569 -12.65 -1.85 -30.40
C ILE A 569 -12.62 -3.27 -30.98
N THR A 570 -11.51 -3.98 -30.76
CA THR A 570 -11.35 -5.40 -31.13
C THR A 570 -10.81 -6.18 -29.94
N GLY A 571 -11.27 -7.44 -29.79
CA GLY A 571 -10.80 -8.34 -28.73
C GLY A 571 -11.19 -7.92 -27.33
N TYR A 572 -12.28 -7.18 -27.15
CA TYR A 572 -12.72 -6.75 -25.82
C TYR A 572 -13.14 -7.96 -24.98
N PRO A 573 -12.59 -8.11 -23.75
CA PRO A 573 -12.85 -9.29 -22.91
C PRO A 573 -14.30 -9.31 -22.40
N VAL A 574 -14.94 -10.47 -22.48
CA VAL A 574 -16.29 -10.70 -21.96
C VAL A 574 -16.36 -12.01 -21.17
N HIS A 575 -17.29 -12.07 -20.21
CA HIS A 575 -17.53 -13.23 -19.36
C HIS A 575 -18.86 -13.88 -19.71
N ILE A 576 -18.82 -15.08 -20.29
CA ILE A 576 -20.02 -15.78 -20.75
C ILE A 576 -20.70 -16.48 -19.58
N LYS A 577 -21.95 -16.15 -19.34
CA LYS A 577 -22.76 -16.78 -18.30
C LYS A 577 -23.57 -17.94 -18.84
N LEU A 578 -23.52 -19.09 -18.17
CA LEU A 578 -24.34 -20.25 -18.44
C LEU A 578 -25.39 -20.43 -17.35
N ASP A 579 -26.66 -20.68 -17.73
CA ASP A 579 -27.69 -21.10 -16.79
C ASP A 579 -27.72 -22.62 -16.67
N THR A 580 -27.24 -23.11 -15.55
CA THR A 580 -27.18 -24.55 -15.25
C THR A 580 -28.34 -25.04 -14.40
N GLY A 581 -29.28 -24.18 -14.08
CA GLY A 581 -30.47 -24.52 -13.30
C GLY A 581 -30.87 -23.51 -12.24
N MET A 582 -30.16 -22.34 -12.16
CA MET A 582 -30.55 -21.25 -11.29
C MET A 582 -31.73 -20.46 -11.87
N CYS A 583 -31.97 -20.54 -13.18
CA CYS A 583 -33.08 -19.90 -13.88
C CYS A 583 -33.14 -18.36 -13.68
N ARG A 584 -31.97 -17.71 -13.61
CA ARG A 584 -31.87 -16.25 -13.43
C ARG A 584 -31.38 -15.55 -14.70
N LEU A 585 -30.15 -15.79 -15.10
CA LEU A 585 -29.49 -15.26 -16.30
C LEU A 585 -28.50 -16.30 -16.83
N GLY A 586 -28.33 -16.36 -18.16
CA GLY A 586 -27.33 -17.21 -18.80
C GLY A 586 -27.87 -17.91 -20.03
N PHE A 587 -26.94 -18.38 -20.88
CA PHE A 587 -27.25 -19.26 -22.02
C PHE A 587 -27.48 -20.68 -21.51
N ASN A 588 -28.39 -21.40 -22.17
CA ASN A 588 -28.57 -22.84 -21.93
C ASN A 588 -27.33 -23.62 -22.40
N PRO A 589 -26.62 -24.32 -21.51
CA PRO A 589 -25.37 -24.99 -21.85
C PRO A 589 -25.52 -26.16 -22.82
N LEU A 590 -26.75 -26.65 -23.04
CA LEU A 590 -27.03 -27.77 -23.94
C LEU A 590 -27.60 -27.32 -25.31
N GLU A 591 -28.38 -26.24 -25.33
CA GLU A 591 -29.14 -25.80 -26.51
C GLU A 591 -28.50 -24.61 -27.22
N ASP A 592 -27.96 -23.59 -26.46
CA ASP A 592 -27.55 -22.33 -27.05
C ASP A 592 -26.09 -22.30 -27.52
N MET A 593 -25.28 -23.30 -27.16
CA MET A 593 -23.82 -23.25 -27.34
C MET A 593 -23.38 -23.17 -28.81
N ASP A 594 -24.06 -23.86 -29.73
CA ASP A 594 -23.69 -23.81 -31.12
C ASP A 594 -23.91 -22.44 -31.75
N GLU A 595 -25.04 -21.82 -31.46
CA GLU A 595 -25.36 -20.46 -31.90
C GLU A 595 -24.41 -19.42 -31.24
N LEU A 596 -24.17 -19.55 -29.95
CA LEU A 596 -23.24 -18.66 -29.21
C LEU A 596 -21.84 -18.70 -29.81
N ILE A 597 -21.30 -19.89 -30.05
CA ILE A 597 -19.98 -20.09 -30.67
C ILE A 597 -19.95 -19.52 -32.10
N ALA A 598 -20.99 -19.76 -32.89
CA ALA A 598 -21.08 -19.24 -34.25
C ALA A 598 -21.07 -17.68 -34.24
N ARG A 599 -21.85 -17.05 -33.37
CA ARG A 599 -21.88 -15.58 -33.24
C ARG A 599 -20.55 -15.01 -32.74
N LEU A 600 -19.92 -15.64 -31.76
CA LEU A 600 -18.61 -15.20 -31.25
C LEU A 600 -17.52 -15.32 -32.32
N LYS A 601 -17.52 -16.36 -33.14
CA LYS A 601 -16.57 -16.54 -34.25
C LYS A 601 -16.81 -15.61 -35.45
N ALA A 602 -18.04 -15.14 -35.64
CA ALA A 602 -18.40 -14.28 -36.77
C ALA A 602 -17.96 -12.83 -36.61
N GLN A 603 -17.28 -12.50 -35.51
CA GLN A 603 -16.87 -11.14 -35.20
C GLN A 603 -15.52 -11.11 -34.44
N THR A 604 -14.88 -9.94 -34.39
CA THR A 604 -13.60 -9.71 -33.73
C THR A 604 -13.66 -8.65 -32.64
N ALA A 605 -14.83 -8.05 -32.41
CA ALA A 605 -15.01 -6.96 -31.47
C ALA A 605 -14.86 -7.42 -30.00
N VAL A 606 -15.40 -8.60 -29.66
CA VAL A 606 -15.31 -9.16 -28.32
C VAL A 606 -14.68 -10.56 -28.34
N ILE A 607 -14.07 -10.94 -27.19
CA ILE A 607 -13.42 -12.24 -27.00
C ILE A 607 -13.86 -12.86 -25.67
N PRO A 608 -14.29 -14.14 -25.62
CA PRO A 608 -14.62 -14.79 -24.37
C PRO A 608 -13.38 -14.98 -23.49
N ARG A 609 -13.31 -14.25 -22.39
CA ARG A 609 -12.25 -14.32 -21.38
C ARG A 609 -12.50 -15.44 -20.39
N SER A 610 -13.76 -15.56 -19.94
CA SER A 610 -14.18 -16.65 -19.08
C SER A 610 -15.58 -17.15 -19.45
N VAL A 611 -15.91 -18.32 -18.93
CA VAL A 611 -17.26 -18.90 -18.95
C VAL A 611 -17.57 -19.37 -17.54
N PHE A 612 -18.76 -19.03 -17.06
CA PHE A 612 -19.12 -19.31 -15.68
C PHE A 612 -20.60 -19.60 -15.46
N SER A 613 -20.89 -20.19 -14.31
CA SER A 613 -22.23 -20.35 -13.76
C SER A 613 -22.25 -20.03 -12.28
N HIS A 614 -23.29 -20.46 -11.56
CA HIS A 614 -23.43 -20.23 -10.13
C HIS A 614 -24.18 -21.37 -9.47
N PHE A 615 -23.64 -21.93 -8.40
CA PHE A 615 -24.33 -22.92 -7.59
C PHE A 615 -25.48 -22.31 -6.80
N VAL A 616 -26.62 -23.03 -6.73
CA VAL A 616 -27.82 -22.59 -6.04
C VAL A 616 -27.76 -22.97 -4.55
N GLY A 617 -27.29 -24.17 -4.24
CA GLY A 617 -27.40 -24.75 -2.90
C GLY A 617 -26.14 -25.49 -2.46
N SER A 618 -24.94 -24.95 -2.77
CA SER A 618 -23.67 -25.55 -2.36
C SER A 618 -23.34 -25.37 -0.86
N ASP A 619 -24.19 -24.71 -0.11
CA ASP A 619 -24.09 -24.43 1.32
C ASP A 619 -24.82 -25.46 2.20
N THR A 620 -25.46 -26.47 1.60
CA THR A 620 -26.15 -27.54 2.31
C THR A 620 -26.10 -28.86 1.54
N ASP A 621 -25.85 -29.95 2.23
CA ASP A 621 -25.75 -31.31 1.68
C ASP A 621 -27.04 -31.78 1.03
N GLU A 622 -28.20 -31.19 1.37
CA GLU A 622 -29.49 -31.49 0.78
C GLU A 622 -29.53 -31.27 -0.73
N PHE A 623 -28.73 -30.28 -1.22
CA PHE A 623 -28.65 -29.94 -2.64
C PHE A 623 -27.40 -30.47 -3.36
N ASP A 624 -26.67 -31.39 -2.78
CA ASP A 624 -25.46 -31.96 -3.38
C ASP A 624 -25.71 -32.55 -4.75
N ASP A 625 -26.77 -33.35 -4.90
CA ASP A 625 -27.12 -33.96 -6.18
C ASP A 625 -27.49 -32.91 -7.23
N PHE A 626 -28.18 -31.87 -6.83
CA PHE A 626 -28.51 -30.75 -7.70
C PHE A 626 -27.25 -29.96 -8.10
N SER A 627 -26.36 -29.71 -7.17
CA SER A 627 -25.08 -29.03 -7.43
C SER A 627 -24.18 -29.86 -8.38
N ARG A 628 -24.17 -31.19 -8.25
CA ARG A 628 -23.50 -32.07 -9.21
C ARG A 628 -24.11 -31.99 -10.61
N GLN A 629 -25.44 -31.98 -10.73
CA GLN A 629 -26.12 -31.81 -12.03
C GLN A 629 -25.81 -30.42 -12.64
N GLN A 630 -25.76 -29.37 -11.83
CA GLN A 630 -25.34 -28.04 -12.30
C GLN A 630 -23.92 -28.07 -12.86
N PHE A 631 -22.99 -28.72 -12.15
CA PHE A 631 -21.61 -28.87 -12.60
C PHE A 631 -21.52 -29.67 -13.92
N GLU A 632 -22.23 -30.78 -14.05
CA GLU A 632 -22.22 -31.58 -15.27
C GLU A 632 -22.68 -30.77 -16.49
N LYS A 633 -23.79 -30.03 -16.36
CA LYS A 633 -24.27 -29.13 -17.42
C LYS A 633 -23.24 -28.05 -17.74
N PHE A 634 -22.64 -27.46 -16.72
CA PHE A 634 -21.58 -26.46 -16.87
C PHE A 634 -20.36 -27.04 -17.59
N ASP A 635 -19.90 -28.22 -17.19
CA ASP A 635 -18.73 -28.87 -17.79
C ASP A 635 -18.92 -29.13 -19.27
N VAL A 636 -20.09 -29.64 -19.69
CA VAL A 636 -20.43 -29.86 -21.10
C VAL A 636 -20.38 -28.55 -21.88
N GLY A 637 -21.10 -27.51 -21.46
CA GLY A 637 -21.19 -26.25 -22.20
C GLY A 637 -19.85 -25.50 -22.22
N SER A 638 -19.16 -25.44 -21.08
CA SER A 638 -17.88 -24.73 -20.98
C SER A 638 -16.74 -25.40 -21.74
N ARG A 639 -16.66 -26.75 -21.78
CA ARG A 639 -15.70 -27.48 -22.61
C ARG A 639 -15.99 -27.31 -24.12
N LYS A 640 -17.25 -27.29 -24.50
CA LYS A 640 -17.65 -27.02 -25.90
C LYS A 640 -17.19 -25.62 -26.33
N LEU A 641 -17.36 -24.61 -25.46
CA LEU A 641 -16.86 -23.26 -25.73
C LEU A 641 -15.33 -23.25 -25.83
N GLN A 642 -14.62 -23.85 -24.88
CA GLN A 642 -13.16 -23.91 -24.90
C GLN A 642 -12.61 -24.58 -26.16
N ALA A 643 -13.20 -25.68 -26.58
CA ALA A 643 -12.78 -26.40 -27.79
C ALA A 643 -12.95 -25.57 -29.08
N ALA A 644 -13.81 -24.58 -29.07
CA ALA A 644 -14.09 -23.71 -30.22
C ALA A 644 -13.07 -22.58 -30.41
N PHE A 645 -12.25 -22.26 -29.37
CA PHE A 645 -11.30 -21.14 -29.39
C PHE A 645 -9.88 -21.61 -29.03
N PRO A 646 -8.84 -21.04 -29.69
CA PRO A 646 -7.45 -21.45 -29.48
C PRO A 646 -6.84 -20.89 -28.17
N HIS A 647 -7.41 -19.82 -27.61
CA HIS A 647 -6.93 -19.23 -26.35
C HIS A 647 -7.60 -19.89 -25.15
N HIS A 648 -6.95 -19.81 -24.00
CA HIS A 648 -7.50 -20.32 -22.74
C HIS A 648 -8.68 -19.47 -22.28
N ILE A 649 -9.82 -20.12 -22.03
CA ILE A 649 -11.03 -19.52 -21.44
C ILE A 649 -11.12 -19.98 -19.98
N ILE A 650 -11.08 -19.04 -19.05
CA ILE A 650 -11.19 -19.33 -17.61
C ILE A 650 -12.57 -19.91 -17.33
N ARG A 651 -12.64 -21.04 -16.66
CA ARG A 651 -13.90 -21.73 -16.31
C ARG A 651 -14.12 -21.60 -14.82
N HIS A 652 -15.28 -21.12 -14.36
CA HIS A 652 -15.58 -21.03 -12.95
C HIS A 652 -17.07 -21.18 -12.64
N ILE A 653 -17.40 -21.80 -11.51
CA ILE A 653 -18.77 -22.03 -11.04
C ILE A 653 -18.90 -21.91 -9.52
N ASP A 654 -17.81 -22.17 -8.79
CA ASP A 654 -17.82 -22.19 -7.32
C ASP A 654 -18.14 -20.81 -6.75
N ASN A 655 -19.03 -20.77 -5.78
CA ASN A 655 -19.17 -19.72 -4.80
C ASN A 655 -18.38 -20.09 -3.52
N SER A 656 -18.39 -19.23 -2.51
CA SER A 656 -17.61 -19.46 -1.27
C SER A 656 -17.91 -20.81 -0.61
N ALA A 657 -19.16 -21.26 -0.61
CA ALA A 657 -19.57 -22.55 -0.04
C ALA A 657 -19.15 -23.75 -0.89
N GLY A 658 -19.00 -23.57 -2.22
CA GLY A 658 -18.60 -24.62 -3.15
C GLY A 658 -17.09 -24.92 -3.14
N ILE A 659 -16.25 -24.03 -2.60
CA ILE A 659 -14.79 -24.14 -2.70
C ILE A 659 -14.26 -25.43 -2.09
N ASP A 660 -14.71 -25.81 -0.91
CA ASP A 660 -14.26 -27.02 -0.20
C ASP A 660 -14.91 -28.30 -0.76
N PRO A 661 -16.27 -28.41 -0.88
CA PRO A 661 -16.92 -29.63 -1.36
C PRO A 661 -16.55 -30.00 -2.80
N PHE A 662 -16.23 -29.01 -3.64
CA PHE A 662 -15.92 -29.23 -5.06
C PHE A 662 -14.45 -29.01 -5.42
N ARG A 663 -13.55 -29.01 -4.43
CA ARG A 663 -12.10 -28.79 -4.63
C ARG A 663 -11.49 -29.66 -5.76
N GLU A 664 -11.94 -30.88 -5.91
CA GLU A 664 -11.44 -31.79 -6.97
C GLU A 664 -11.80 -31.33 -8.41
N ARG A 665 -12.75 -30.42 -8.56
CA ARG A 665 -13.30 -29.96 -9.82
C ARG A 665 -12.86 -28.52 -10.21
N GLN A 666 -12.04 -27.92 -9.37
CA GLN A 666 -11.46 -26.58 -9.61
C GLN A 666 -10.47 -26.56 -10.77
#